data_684093012d9c71b00a4717335b22692e
#
_entry.id   684093012d9c71b00a4717335b22692e
#
_cell.length_a   1.000
_cell.length_b   1.000
_cell.length_c   1.000
_cell.angle_alpha   90.00
_cell.angle_beta   90.00
_cell.angle_gamma   90.00
#
_symmetry.space_group_name_H-M   'P 1'
#
loop_
_entity.id
_entity.type
_entity.pdbx_description
1 polymer ?
#
loop_
_entity_poly.entity_id
_entity_poly.type
_entity_poly.pdbx_seq_one_letter_code
_entity_poly.pdbx_strand_id
1 'polypeptide(L)'
;MKLLFCLPFLLASAAVADGFDVTGQVLGVNRSEWGWILLADDVRPNNFNVYGREIPDCRSGDIVHAQGYTRPGTNGKTDFIATNVVLLGRKPLPQTTEIAGTQVNDPDLFHRCVRIRGIVSCVQHDDTNKDWIQLTLRTSSGKVCAVIQESECPIEPLRALIDAEVTLSGYITSFGAFHRFLGNELMLFGTNGIAVAKTADPDPFAAPPLVGKDVLHRQRIEGTVIGIDHKRIYLKTKTYDFLPVIPAADAPRPPVGKRVTAVGFAERDMRDFQLADALIRPEDGPPLHLAEPRDISAEALFTDSSGNETIDTTLYGKPIRIRGHVANTSDNIRHYRSLYLSCGRRTIAVDVSQLAPTFNATDLAGSTVSVAGLCIPTFERDADSSWIPRFTGFKLIPRSAADIGVVSRQPWWTPFRLLCVIGALLVCLVVILIWNFTLRVMSERRGVQLARETIGRVKSDLKVEERTRLAVELHDSISQTLTGVALQVDSATTANAAANPAVDRYLGLARQMLSSCRKELQGCLWDLRGRTFEEKDLNEAILRAIGPQAGTARLTVRFNVQREALSETTLHALLRIARELVVNAVRHGKASEIRIAGELKEEILRFSVRDNGCGFVPAAAPGPALGHFGLRGIRERLAEYDGTLEIASQLGQGAKFTVTLRTNDERES
;
A
#
# COMPACT_ATOMS: atom_id res chain seq x y z
N MET A 1 -35.72 31.32 2.39
CA MET A 1 -34.84 31.94 3.38
C MET A 1 -33.79 30.90 3.85
N LYS A 2 -32.85 30.53 2.96
CA LYS A 2 -31.66 29.69 3.23
C LYS A 2 -30.74 29.76 2.01
N LEU A 3 -30.25 30.97 1.69
CA LEU A 3 -29.36 31.21 0.56
C LEU A 3 -28.45 32.39 0.94
N LEU A 4 -27.63 32.17 2.02
CA LEU A 4 -26.66 33.22 2.43
C LEU A 4 -25.62 32.59 3.42
N PHE A 5 -24.97 31.47 3.03
CA PHE A 5 -23.84 30.93 3.83
C PHE A 5 -22.79 30.20 2.99
N CYS A 6 -22.56 30.60 1.76
CA CYS A 6 -21.50 30.05 0.92
C CYS A 6 -20.64 31.14 0.24
N LEU A 7 -20.23 32.18 1.00
CA LEU A 7 -19.33 33.21 0.44
C LEU A 7 -18.31 33.71 1.45
N PRO A 8 -17.52 32.88 2.14
CA PRO A 8 -16.19 33.30 2.57
C PRO A 8 -15.06 32.32 2.26
N PHE A 9 -15.18 31.46 1.22
CA PHE A 9 -14.07 30.52 0.86
C PHE A 9 -13.40 30.85 -0.49
N LEU A 10 -13.64 32.03 -1.04
CA LEU A 10 -13.05 32.47 -2.32
C LEU A 10 -12.14 33.72 -2.20
N LEU A 11 -11.71 34.01 -0.97
CA LEU A 11 -10.59 34.92 -0.70
C LEU A 11 -9.50 34.15 0.08
N ALA A 12 -9.13 32.97 -0.36
CA ALA A 12 -7.76 32.54 -0.16
C ALA A 12 -6.91 33.53 -0.96
N SER A 13 -6.35 34.52 -0.26
CA SER A 13 -5.33 35.40 -0.77
C SER A 13 -4.37 34.56 -1.59
N ALA A 14 -4.22 34.86 -2.87
CA ALA A 14 -3.06 34.47 -3.62
C ALA A 14 -1.89 35.07 -2.83
N ALA A 15 -1.29 34.25 -1.95
CA ALA A 15 -0.04 34.58 -1.30
C ALA A 15 0.92 34.82 -2.46
N VAL A 16 1.32 36.04 -2.64
CA VAL A 16 2.32 36.43 -3.63
C VAL A 16 3.51 35.54 -3.30
N ALA A 17 3.89 34.65 -4.20
CA ALA A 17 5.04 33.81 -4.04
C ALA A 17 6.26 34.72 -4.02
N ASP A 18 6.82 34.96 -2.82
CA ASP A 18 8.01 35.79 -2.71
C ASP A 18 9.16 35.06 -3.37
N GLY A 19 9.85 35.74 -4.26
CA GLY A 19 11.08 35.23 -4.86
C GLY A 19 12.16 35.07 -3.78
N PHE A 20 12.92 33.99 -3.85
CA PHE A 20 14.13 33.85 -3.04
C PHE A 20 15.36 33.72 -3.94
N ASP A 21 16.45 34.24 -3.42
CA ASP A 21 17.77 34.20 -4.01
C ASP A 21 18.76 33.96 -2.88
N VAL A 22 19.39 32.80 -2.87
CA VAL A 22 20.17 32.34 -1.73
C VAL A 22 21.44 31.63 -2.19
N THR A 23 22.55 31.95 -1.58
CA THR A 23 23.79 31.18 -1.66
C THR A 23 24.02 30.49 -0.31
N GLY A 24 24.15 29.18 -0.34
CA GLY A 24 24.32 28.41 0.89
C GLY A 24 25.15 27.16 0.68
N GLN A 25 25.62 26.60 1.81
CA GLN A 25 26.31 25.32 1.81
C GLN A 25 25.31 24.19 1.89
N VAL A 26 25.46 23.20 1.03
CA VAL A 26 24.68 21.97 1.03
C VAL A 26 25.08 21.11 2.23
N LEU A 27 24.15 20.79 3.10
CA LEU A 27 24.33 19.88 4.23
C LEU A 27 23.81 18.48 3.91
N GLY A 28 22.78 18.36 3.09
CA GLY A 28 22.19 17.09 2.68
C GLY A 28 21.43 17.23 1.38
N VAL A 29 21.27 16.12 0.70
CA VAL A 29 20.61 16.03 -0.62
C VAL A 29 19.67 14.85 -0.63
N ASN A 30 18.48 15.02 -1.20
CA ASN A 30 17.60 13.93 -1.56
C ASN A 30 17.36 13.96 -3.07
N ARG A 31 17.74 12.90 -3.77
CA ARG A 31 17.69 12.78 -5.23
C ARG A 31 16.46 12.06 -5.76
N SER A 32 15.33 12.22 -5.09
CA SER A 32 14.05 11.71 -5.61
C SER A 32 13.53 12.56 -6.78
N GLU A 33 12.46 12.14 -7.45
CA GLU A 33 11.83 12.88 -8.56
C GLU A 33 11.47 14.34 -8.19
N TRP A 34 11.09 14.56 -6.93
CA TRP A 34 11.03 15.87 -6.27
C TRP A 34 12.08 15.88 -5.17
N GLY A 35 13.30 16.16 -5.59
CA GLY A 35 14.42 16.21 -4.67
C GLY A 35 14.41 17.45 -3.79
N TRP A 36 15.24 17.44 -2.78
CA TRP A 36 15.52 18.61 -1.97
C TRP A 36 16.98 18.65 -1.55
N ILE A 37 17.47 19.85 -1.30
CA ILE A 37 18.76 20.11 -0.67
C ILE A 37 18.51 20.85 0.64
N LEU A 38 19.19 20.46 1.71
CA LEU A 38 19.25 21.23 2.94
C LEU A 38 20.38 22.24 2.82
N LEU A 39 20.06 23.52 2.92
CA LEU A 39 21.02 24.61 2.83
C LEU A 39 21.26 25.24 4.20
N ALA A 40 22.54 25.50 4.46
CA ALA A 40 23.00 26.43 5.49
C ALA A 40 23.46 27.71 4.79
N ASP A 41 22.87 28.85 5.14
CA ASP A 41 23.35 30.17 4.74
C ASP A 41 23.86 30.98 5.96
N ASP A 42 24.63 31.99 5.70
CA ASP A 42 25.20 32.85 6.77
C ASP A 42 24.18 33.88 7.29
N VAL A 43 22.99 33.94 6.71
CA VAL A 43 21.95 34.99 6.99
C VAL A 43 20.85 34.43 7.91
N ARG A 44 20.46 33.17 7.73
CA ARG A 44 19.38 32.55 8.47
C ARG A 44 19.88 31.76 9.67
N PRO A 45 19.23 31.89 10.83
CA PRO A 45 19.65 31.17 12.03
C PRO A 45 19.45 29.64 11.94
N ASN A 46 18.56 29.20 11.05
CA ASN A 46 18.22 27.79 10.85
C ASN A 46 18.43 27.35 9.40
N ASN A 47 18.95 26.16 9.22
CA ASN A 47 19.04 25.51 7.92
C ASN A 47 17.62 25.24 7.37
N PHE A 48 17.46 25.22 6.06
CA PHE A 48 16.15 25.07 5.42
C PHE A 48 16.24 24.21 4.16
N ASN A 49 15.15 23.51 3.86
CA ASN A 49 15.05 22.68 2.67
C ASN A 49 14.65 23.51 1.45
N VAL A 50 15.38 23.29 0.36
CA VAL A 50 15.05 23.83 -0.97
C VAL A 50 14.66 22.65 -1.86
N TYR A 51 13.42 22.66 -2.33
CA TYR A 51 12.85 21.62 -3.18
C TYR A 51 13.02 21.97 -4.66
N GLY A 52 13.26 20.99 -5.51
CA GLY A 52 13.37 21.21 -6.95
C GLY A 52 13.25 19.93 -7.77
N ARG A 53 12.90 20.06 -9.04
CA ARG A 53 12.90 18.94 -9.99
C ARG A 53 14.29 18.69 -10.62
N GLU A 54 15.06 19.73 -10.75
CA GLU A 54 16.40 19.72 -11.38
C GLU A 54 17.42 20.18 -10.35
N ILE A 55 17.72 19.30 -9.39
CA ILE A 55 18.82 19.53 -8.45
C ILE A 55 20.11 19.03 -9.12
N PRO A 56 21.17 19.89 -9.23
CA PRO A 56 22.44 19.46 -9.80
C PRO A 56 23.04 18.31 -8.97
N ASP A 57 24.00 17.59 -9.55
CA ASP A 57 24.74 16.56 -8.81
C ASP A 57 25.68 17.22 -7.78
N CYS A 58 25.07 17.68 -6.68
CA CYS A 58 25.76 18.27 -5.55
C CYS A 58 25.82 17.29 -4.38
N ARG A 59 26.77 17.51 -3.48
CA ARG A 59 27.02 16.69 -2.28
C ARG A 59 27.16 17.57 -1.06
N SER A 60 27.08 16.98 0.12
CA SER A 60 27.35 17.68 1.37
C SER A 60 28.71 18.38 1.34
N GLY A 61 28.74 19.66 1.68
CA GLY A 61 29.94 20.52 1.59
C GLY A 61 30.00 21.42 0.35
N ASP A 62 29.19 21.15 -0.67
CA ASP A 62 29.16 22.00 -1.87
C ASP A 62 28.45 23.32 -1.55
N ILE A 63 28.85 24.38 -2.24
CA ILE A 63 28.20 25.68 -2.18
C ILE A 63 27.36 25.81 -3.43
N VAL A 64 26.07 26.09 -3.22
CA VAL A 64 25.15 26.32 -4.32
C VAL A 64 24.47 27.67 -4.21
N HIS A 65 24.14 28.20 -5.36
CA HIS A 65 23.28 29.36 -5.50
C HIS A 65 21.92 28.89 -5.99
N ALA A 66 20.88 29.12 -5.19
CA ALA A 66 19.52 28.67 -5.47
C ALA A 66 18.59 29.85 -5.60
N GLN A 67 17.83 29.87 -6.68
CA GLN A 67 16.82 30.88 -6.98
C GLN A 67 15.47 30.20 -7.19
N GLY A 68 14.42 30.87 -6.77
CA GLY A 68 13.08 30.31 -6.90
C GLY A 68 12.03 31.16 -6.21
N TYR A 69 10.97 30.50 -5.74
CA TYR A 69 9.86 31.14 -5.04
C TYR A 69 9.49 30.37 -3.78
N THR A 70 8.91 31.07 -2.84
CA THR A 70 8.37 30.45 -1.61
C THR A 70 6.90 30.16 -1.76
N ARG A 71 6.44 29.09 -1.10
CA ARG A 71 5.01 28.79 -0.97
C ARG A 71 4.69 28.38 0.47
N PRO A 72 3.44 28.55 0.93
CA PRO A 72 3.00 27.97 2.20
C PRO A 72 3.12 26.44 2.15
N GLY A 73 3.88 25.86 3.06
CA GLY A 73 4.00 24.42 3.23
C GLY A 73 2.86 23.84 4.07
N THR A 74 2.74 22.50 4.07
CA THR A 74 1.65 21.77 4.73
C THR A 74 1.62 21.89 6.26
N ASN A 75 2.72 22.31 6.88
CA ASN A 75 2.87 22.38 8.35
C ASN A 75 3.01 23.83 8.87
N GLY A 76 2.49 24.82 8.14
CA GLY A 76 2.65 26.24 8.50
C GLY A 76 4.09 26.75 8.35
N LYS A 77 4.98 25.96 7.77
CA LYS A 77 6.35 26.35 7.39
C LYS A 77 6.36 26.83 5.94
N THR A 78 7.35 27.62 5.59
CA THR A 78 7.55 28.09 4.21
C THR A 78 8.39 27.07 3.45
N ASP A 79 7.86 26.53 2.34
CA ASP A 79 8.60 25.71 1.39
C ASP A 79 9.34 26.62 0.40
N PHE A 80 10.61 26.36 0.17
CA PHE A 80 11.43 27.03 -0.85
C PHE A 80 11.48 26.15 -2.10
N ILE A 81 10.94 26.61 -3.20
CA ILE A 81 10.88 25.88 -4.47
C ILE A 81 11.88 26.48 -5.44
N ALA A 82 12.95 25.75 -5.71
CA ALA A 82 13.97 26.19 -6.66
C ALA A 82 13.48 26.08 -8.11
N THR A 83 13.72 27.10 -8.88
CA THR A 83 13.63 27.10 -10.34
C THR A 83 14.99 26.97 -11.01
N ASN A 84 16.04 27.33 -10.28
CA ASN A 84 17.42 27.21 -10.71
C ASN A 84 18.33 26.93 -9.52
N VAL A 85 19.27 25.98 -9.65
CA VAL A 85 20.30 25.68 -8.65
C VAL A 85 21.63 25.55 -9.39
N VAL A 86 22.60 26.36 -9.02
CA VAL A 86 23.91 26.39 -9.65
C VAL A 86 25.00 26.04 -8.62
N LEU A 87 25.85 25.09 -8.94
CA LEU A 87 27.01 24.73 -8.13
C LEU A 87 28.12 25.81 -8.29
N LEU A 88 28.52 26.40 -7.17
CA LEU A 88 29.56 27.46 -7.16
C LEU A 88 30.94 26.96 -6.75
N GLY A 89 31.00 25.95 -5.88
CA GLY A 89 32.25 25.45 -5.35
C GLY A 89 32.05 24.53 -4.15
N ARG A 90 33.07 24.40 -3.32
CA ARG A 90 33.04 23.54 -2.14
C ARG A 90 33.70 24.21 -0.93
N LYS A 91 33.16 24.02 0.25
CA LYS A 91 33.67 24.49 1.53
C LYS A 91 33.66 23.30 2.52
N PRO A 92 34.58 23.27 3.48
CA PRO A 92 34.49 22.28 4.57
C PRO A 92 33.15 22.34 5.25
N LEU A 93 32.64 21.18 5.64
CA LEU A 93 31.40 21.09 6.38
C LEU A 93 31.44 21.89 7.68
N PRO A 94 30.31 22.40 8.17
CA PRO A 94 30.24 23.13 9.42
C PRO A 94 30.79 22.31 10.59
N GLN A 95 31.34 23.00 11.59
CA GLN A 95 31.73 22.33 12.83
C GLN A 95 30.50 21.70 13.47
N THR A 96 30.62 20.43 13.85
CA THR A 96 29.56 19.69 14.51
C THR A 96 29.71 19.78 16.02
N THR A 97 28.61 19.97 16.70
CA THR A 97 28.55 19.90 18.17
C THR A 97 28.34 18.45 18.60
N GLU A 98 29.10 17.99 19.58
CA GLU A 98 28.91 16.67 20.17
C GLU A 98 27.69 16.68 21.07
N ILE A 99 26.78 15.73 20.89
CA ILE A 99 25.55 15.59 21.66
C ILE A 99 25.36 14.17 22.17
N ALA A 100 24.60 14.03 23.25
CA ALA A 100 24.14 12.75 23.75
C ALA A 100 22.98 12.21 22.88
N GLY A 101 22.84 10.89 22.78
CA GLY A 101 21.80 10.28 21.96
C GLY A 101 20.36 10.72 22.30
N THR A 102 20.08 10.99 23.59
CA THR A 102 18.76 11.50 24.02
C THR A 102 18.43 12.90 23.50
N GLN A 103 19.46 13.70 23.23
CA GLN A 103 19.29 15.08 22.74
C GLN A 103 18.88 15.16 21.28
N VAL A 104 18.88 14.04 20.53
CA VAL A 104 18.39 14.01 19.14
C VAL A 104 16.95 14.51 19.04
N ASN A 105 16.14 14.29 20.08
CA ASN A 105 14.74 14.75 20.10
C ASN A 105 14.57 16.17 20.68
N ASP A 106 15.65 16.88 20.94
CA ASP A 106 15.61 18.28 21.38
C ASP A 106 15.18 19.18 20.22
N PRO A 107 14.07 19.91 20.31
CA PRO A 107 13.60 20.79 19.25
C PRO A 107 14.60 21.87 18.83
N ASP A 108 15.43 22.32 19.76
CA ASP A 108 16.41 23.38 19.51
C ASP A 108 17.59 22.90 18.64
N LEU A 109 17.76 21.58 18.52
CA LEU A 109 18.77 20.96 17.69
C LEU A 109 18.28 20.59 16.28
N PHE A 110 17.00 20.84 15.98
CA PHE A 110 16.46 20.56 14.65
C PHE A 110 17.21 21.34 13.56
N HIS A 111 17.62 20.64 12.51
CA HIS A 111 18.49 21.12 11.43
C HIS A 111 19.90 21.58 11.87
N ARG A 112 20.30 21.34 13.11
CA ARG A 112 21.68 21.62 13.56
C ARG A 112 22.63 20.50 13.15
N CYS A 113 23.87 20.90 12.87
CA CYS A 113 24.96 19.99 12.57
C CYS A 113 25.53 19.43 13.87
N VAL A 114 25.42 18.13 14.03
CA VAL A 114 25.82 17.45 15.27
C VAL A 114 26.68 16.24 14.97
N ARG A 115 27.38 15.77 16.00
CA ARG A 115 28.07 14.48 15.96
C ARG A 115 27.68 13.65 17.19
N ILE A 116 27.54 12.36 16.99
CA ILE A 116 27.15 11.41 18.02
C ILE A 116 28.08 10.21 17.97
N ARG A 117 28.65 9.86 19.11
CA ARG A 117 29.51 8.68 19.25
C ARG A 117 28.69 7.50 19.79
N GLY A 118 28.92 6.32 19.24
CA GLY A 118 28.28 5.12 19.71
C GLY A 118 28.68 3.87 18.93
N ILE A 119 27.95 2.79 19.15
CA ILE A 119 28.13 1.50 18.51
C ILE A 119 27.01 1.28 17.50
N VAL A 120 27.33 0.91 16.28
CA VAL A 120 26.34 0.54 15.26
C VAL A 120 25.75 -0.83 15.62
N SER A 121 24.47 -0.93 15.79
CA SER A 121 23.84 -2.21 16.15
C SER A 121 23.07 -2.84 15.00
N CYS A 122 22.48 -2.04 14.12
CA CYS A 122 21.69 -2.54 12.99
C CYS A 122 21.90 -1.64 11.77
N VAL A 123 21.93 -2.26 10.59
CA VAL A 123 21.97 -1.57 9.29
C VAL A 123 20.98 -2.27 8.38
N GLN A 124 19.98 -1.52 7.91
CA GLN A 124 18.92 -2.04 7.07
C GLN A 124 18.40 -0.98 6.12
N HIS A 125 17.77 -1.40 5.04
CA HIS A 125 17.00 -0.47 4.22
C HIS A 125 15.74 0.00 4.96
N ASP A 126 15.31 1.22 4.69
CA ASP A 126 14.02 1.70 5.15
C ASP A 126 12.88 0.83 4.55
N ASP A 127 11.88 0.53 5.38
CA ASP A 127 10.78 -0.35 4.96
C ASP A 127 9.88 0.28 3.90
N THR A 128 9.80 1.61 3.88
CA THR A 128 8.91 2.38 3.01
C THR A 128 9.61 2.90 1.76
N ASN A 129 10.91 3.23 1.88
CA ASN A 129 11.71 3.73 0.77
C ASN A 129 13.10 3.09 0.77
N LYS A 130 13.32 2.15 -0.13
CA LYS A 130 14.57 1.38 -0.26
C LYS A 130 15.79 2.21 -0.67
N ASP A 131 15.58 3.45 -1.11
CA ASP A 131 16.67 4.38 -1.42
C ASP A 131 17.39 4.89 -0.16
N TRP A 132 16.82 4.62 1.01
CA TRP A 132 17.37 5.01 2.29
C TRP A 132 17.84 3.80 3.09
N ILE A 133 19.02 3.96 3.69
CA ILE A 133 19.60 3.01 4.64
C ILE A 133 19.54 3.62 6.02
N GLN A 134 19.00 2.87 6.96
CA GLN A 134 18.94 3.22 8.37
C GLN A 134 20.05 2.51 9.14
N LEU A 135 20.77 3.29 9.93
CA LEU A 135 21.76 2.80 10.89
C LEU A 135 21.23 3.05 12.31
N THR A 136 21.14 2.01 13.13
CA THR A 136 20.83 2.16 14.54
C THR A 136 22.12 2.29 15.33
N LEU A 137 22.34 3.44 15.93
CA LEU A 137 23.46 3.72 16.79
C LEU A 137 23.08 3.57 18.25
N ARG A 138 23.80 2.78 19.01
CA ARG A 138 23.64 2.62 20.46
C ARG A 138 24.58 3.58 21.17
N THR A 139 24.05 4.37 22.07
CA THR A 139 24.81 5.29 22.92
C THR A 139 24.55 4.97 24.37
N SER A 140 25.34 5.52 25.29
CA SER A 140 25.12 5.38 26.71
C SER A 140 23.79 5.97 27.19
N SER A 141 23.21 6.87 26.41
CA SER A 141 21.96 7.58 26.74
C SER A 141 20.74 7.05 25.96
N GLY A 142 20.91 6.13 25.02
CA GLY A 142 19.82 5.54 24.24
C GLY A 142 20.20 5.21 22.81
N LYS A 143 19.21 4.87 22.01
CA LYS A 143 19.37 4.58 20.58
C LYS A 143 19.11 5.82 19.73
N VAL A 144 19.88 5.96 18.68
CA VAL A 144 19.72 6.99 17.66
C VAL A 144 19.55 6.32 16.31
N CYS A 145 18.57 6.75 15.53
CA CYS A 145 18.46 6.41 14.13
C CYS A 145 19.27 7.40 13.31
N ALA A 146 20.18 6.90 12.49
CA ALA A 146 20.87 7.69 11.50
C ALA A 146 20.52 7.15 10.11
N VAL A 147 20.44 8.05 9.12
CA VAL A 147 20.03 7.70 7.75
C VAL A 147 21.04 8.22 6.72
N ILE A 148 21.23 7.45 5.67
CA ILE A 148 22.05 7.79 4.51
C ILE A 148 21.38 7.26 3.25
N GLN A 149 21.57 7.91 2.11
CA GLN A 149 21.05 7.41 0.84
C GLN A 149 21.90 6.28 0.29
N GLU A 150 21.26 5.25 -0.28
CA GLU A 150 21.91 4.14 -0.97
C GLU A 150 22.81 4.64 -2.11
N SER A 151 22.41 5.74 -2.78
CA SER A 151 23.21 6.37 -3.85
C SER A 151 24.52 6.99 -3.37
N GLU A 152 24.63 7.32 -2.08
CA GLU A 152 25.86 7.88 -1.48
C GLU A 152 26.78 6.80 -0.91
N CYS A 153 26.18 5.73 -0.38
CA CYS A 153 26.92 4.61 0.17
C CYS A 153 26.09 3.33 0.05
N PRO A 154 26.58 2.30 -0.66
CA PRO A 154 25.92 0.99 -0.67
C PRO A 154 25.81 0.39 0.73
N ILE A 155 24.82 -0.45 0.95
CA ILE A 155 24.54 -1.02 2.28
C ILE A 155 25.66 -1.92 2.80
N GLU A 156 26.38 -2.63 1.92
CA GLU A 156 27.37 -3.64 2.35
C GLU A 156 28.55 -3.08 3.15
N PRO A 157 29.20 -1.95 2.75
CA PRO A 157 30.21 -1.29 3.59
C PRO A 157 29.67 -0.84 4.95
N LEU A 158 28.39 -0.43 5.02
CA LEU A 158 27.78 -0.01 6.26
C LEU A 158 27.48 -1.20 7.18
N ARG A 159 27.11 -2.35 6.64
CA ARG A 159 26.93 -3.59 7.40
C ARG A 159 28.22 -4.04 8.08
N ALA A 160 29.36 -3.78 7.47
CA ALA A 160 30.66 -4.08 8.08
C ALA A 160 30.94 -3.23 9.34
N LEU A 161 30.20 -2.14 9.55
CA LEU A 161 30.31 -1.30 10.74
C LEU A 161 29.52 -1.86 11.94
N ILE A 162 28.72 -2.91 11.80
CA ILE A 162 27.94 -3.45 12.90
C ILE A 162 28.89 -3.93 14.02
N ASP A 163 28.70 -3.40 15.23
CA ASP A 163 29.53 -3.54 16.42
C ASP A 163 30.82 -2.71 16.42
N ALA A 164 31.04 -1.89 15.40
CA ALA A 164 32.11 -0.92 15.39
C ALA A 164 31.74 0.31 16.25
N GLU A 165 32.75 0.90 16.87
CA GLU A 165 32.62 2.21 17.52
C GLU A 165 32.83 3.29 16.49
N VAL A 166 31.78 4.08 16.26
CA VAL A 166 31.78 5.13 15.26
C VAL A 166 31.38 6.48 15.85
N THR A 167 31.82 7.52 15.20
CA THR A 167 31.29 8.87 15.37
C THR A 167 30.53 9.23 14.10
N LEU A 168 29.24 9.40 14.21
CA LEU A 168 28.37 9.80 13.12
C LEU A 168 28.16 11.31 13.15
N SER A 169 28.39 11.97 12.05
CA SER A 169 28.22 13.41 11.86
C SER A 169 27.18 13.69 10.79
N GLY A 170 26.28 14.59 11.10
CA GLY A 170 25.17 14.91 10.23
C GLY A 170 24.36 16.06 10.78
N TYR A 171 23.13 16.15 10.35
CA TYR A 171 22.16 17.10 10.89
C TYR A 171 20.90 16.39 11.35
N ILE A 172 20.26 16.98 12.36
CA ILE A 172 19.02 16.42 12.89
C ILE A 172 17.86 16.79 11.97
N THR A 173 17.12 15.79 11.53
CA THR A 173 15.89 15.94 10.75
C THR A 173 14.73 15.20 11.41
N SER A 174 13.51 15.53 11.04
CA SER A 174 12.33 14.81 11.52
C SER A 174 11.98 13.67 10.60
N PHE A 175 11.75 12.52 11.18
CA PHE A 175 11.13 11.40 10.49
C PHE A 175 9.63 11.43 10.71
N GLY A 176 8.86 11.35 9.63
CA GLY A 176 7.41 11.32 9.67
C GLY A 176 6.83 10.48 8.56
N ALA A 177 5.80 9.69 8.88
CA ALA A 177 5.02 8.96 7.91
C ALA A 177 3.55 9.35 8.03
N PHE A 178 2.85 9.45 6.90
CA PHE A 178 1.41 9.77 6.86
C PHE A 178 1.02 11.05 7.63
N HIS A 179 1.84 12.11 7.51
CA HIS A 179 1.66 13.40 8.21
C HIS A 179 1.75 13.32 9.75
N ARG A 180 2.31 12.25 10.30
CA ARG A 180 2.58 12.12 11.73
C ARG A 180 4.08 12.22 11.99
N PHE A 181 4.46 13.01 12.98
CA PHE A 181 5.81 13.04 13.51
C PHE A 181 6.07 11.72 14.25
N LEU A 182 7.09 10.97 13.84
CA LEU A 182 7.49 9.71 14.47
C LEU A 182 8.74 9.84 15.34
N GLY A 183 9.50 10.91 15.17
CA GLY A 183 10.72 11.16 15.90
C GLY A 183 11.72 11.96 15.06
N ASN A 184 12.87 12.21 15.65
CA ASN A 184 14.01 12.79 14.95
C ASN A 184 15.06 11.73 14.64
N GLU A 185 15.78 11.96 13.56
CA GLU A 185 16.86 11.11 13.09
C GLU A 185 18.07 11.97 12.68
N LEU A 186 19.23 11.35 12.65
CA LEU A 186 20.47 11.97 12.18
C LEU A 186 20.66 11.67 10.70
N MET A 187 20.52 12.67 9.86
CA MET A 187 20.87 12.52 8.44
C MET A 187 22.38 12.77 8.25
N LEU A 188 23.08 11.78 7.74
CA LEU A 188 24.54 11.80 7.64
C LEU A 188 25.02 12.70 6.49
N PHE A 189 26.24 13.25 6.64
CA PHE A 189 26.92 13.98 5.58
C PHE A 189 27.57 13.01 4.57
N GLY A 190 26.79 12.11 4.01
CA GLY A 190 27.33 11.04 3.18
C GLY A 190 28.33 10.17 3.94
N THR A 191 29.23 9.50 3.23
CA THR A 191 30.29 8.66 3.84
C THR A 191 31.25 9.45 4.70
N ASN A 192 31.46 10.74 4.41
CA ASN A 192 32.32 11.63 5.20
C ASN A 192 31.77 11.89 6.62
N GLY A 193 30.48 11.67 6.83
CA GLY A 193 29.85 11.75 8.12
C GLY A 193 30.13 10.54 9.03
N ILE A 194 30.88 9.54 8.58
CA ILE A 194 31.15 8.30 9.30
C ILE A 194 32.63 8.21 9.64
N ALA A 195 32.99 8.39 10.88
CA ALA A 195 34.34 8.19 11.38
C ALA A 195 34.40 6.95 12.27
N VAL A 196 35.18 5.96 11.86
CA VAL A 196 35.37 4.71 12.62
C VAL A 196 36.46 4.93 13.66
N ALA A 197 36.08 4.90 14.95
CA ALA A 197 37.01 5.02 16.07
C ALA A 197 37.65 3.66 16.39
N LYS A 198 36.86 2.58 16.32
CA LYS A 198 37.32 1.22 16.53
C LYS A 198 36.50 0.26 15.65
N THR A 199 37.18 -0.57 14.91
CA THR A 199 36.52 -1.60 14.07
C THR A 199 35.92 -2.71 14.94
N ALA A 200 34.88 -3.34 14.44
CA ALA A 200 34.31 -4.55 15.07
C ALA A 200 35.30 -5.71 15.06
N ASP A 201 35.13 -6.65 15.97
CA ASP A 201 35.87 -7.90 15.93
C ASP A 201 35.49 -8.68 14.65
N PRO A 202 36.47 -9.21 13.89
CA PRO A 202 36.18 -10.04 12.72
C PRO A 202 35.33 -11.27 13.02
N ASP A 203 35.47 -11.88 14.20
CA ASP A 203 34.61 -12.95 14.67
C ASP A 203 33.57 -12.42 15.69
N PRO A 204 32.34 -12.19 15.29
CA PRO A 204 31.29 -11.75 16.21
C PRO A 204 31.09 -12.69 17.41
N PHE A 205 31.40 -13.99 17.25
CA PHE A 205 31.24 -14.98 18.30
C PHE A 205 32.37 -14.98 19.36
N ALA A 206 33.44 -14.19 19.14
CA ALA A 206 34.44 -13.88 20.13
C ALA A 206 33.95 -12.84 21.18
N ALA A 207 32.75 -12.28 20.99
CA ALA A 207 32.16 -11.31 21.89
C ALA A 207 32.16 -11.78 23.36
N PRO A 208 32.34 -10.86 24.34
CA PRO A 208 32.37 -11.20 25.75
C PRO A 208 31.05 -11.83 26.22
N PRO A 209 31.06 -12.63 27.29
CA PRO A 209 29.85 -13.18 27.86
C PRO A 209 28.84 -12.08 28.24
N LEU A 210 27.57 -12.44 28.20
CA LEU A 210 26.47 -11.55 28.56
C LEU A 210 26.58 -11.13 30.05
N VAL A 211 26.79 -9.83 30.26
CA VAL A 211 26.91 -9.21 31.60
C VAL A 211 25.65 -8.41 31.94
N GLY A 212 25.09 -7.72 30.93
CA GLY A 212 23.89 -6.92 31.13
C GLY A 212 23.68 -5.86 30.04
N LYS A 213 22.66 -5.03 30.24
CA LYS A 213 22.16 -4.01 29.31
C LYS A 213 23.04 -2.78 29.15
N ASP A 214 23.91 -2.51 30.08
CA ASP A 214 24.74 -1.29 30.09
C ASP A 214 25.96 -1.40 29.16
N VAL A 215 26.21 -2.58 28.61
CA VAL A 215 27.25 -2.82 27.58
C VAL A 215 26.69 -2.51 26.20
N LEU A 216 27.32 -1.58 25.51
CA LEU A 216 26.88 -1.13 24.18
C LEU A 216 27.23 -2.13 23.08
N HIS A 217 28.35 -2.82 23.22
CA HIS A 217 28.83 -3.84 22.29
C HIS A 217 28.03 -5.13 22.32
N ARG A 218 28.23 -5.96 21.31
CA ARG A 218 27.72 -7.33 21.27
C ARG A 218 28.17 -8.11 22.49
N GLN A 219 27.29 -8.96 22.99
CA GLN A 219 27.54 -9.90 24.07
C GLN A 219 27.11 -11.29 23.64
N ARG A 220 27.78 -12.30 24.15
CA ARG A 220 27.58 -13.70 23.83
C ARG A 220 26.84 -14.41 24.96
N ILE A 221 25.94 -15.29 24.61
CA ILE A 221 25.30 -16.20 25.54
C ILE A 221 25.09 -17.58 24.94
N GLU A 222 25.23 -18.60 25.74
CA GLU A 222 24.91 -19.99 25.38
C GLU A 222 23.61 -20.38 26.06
N GLY A 223 22.75 -21.07 25.32
CA GLY A 223 21.47 -21.50 25.85
C GLY A 223 20.77 -22.54 25.01
N THR A 224 19.65 -23.00 25.51
CA THR A 224 18.78 -23.94 24.80
C THR A 224 17.53 -23.21 24.34
N VAL A 225 17.12 -23.42 23.11
CA VAL A 225 15.89 -22.87 22.55
C VAL A 225 14.70 -23.54 23.24
N ILE A 226 13.88 -22.75 23.95
CA ILE A 226 12.69 -23.24 24.67
C ILE A 226 11.38 -22.87 24.00
N GLY A 227 11.41 -21.89 23.06
CA GLY A 227 10.26 -21.46 22.29
C GLY A 227 10.67 -20.52 21.16
N ILE A 228 9.82 -20.40 20.16
CA ILE A 228 10.05 -19.55 19.00
C ILE A 228 8.71 -18.91 18.63
N ASP A 229 8.68 -17.60 18.44
CA ASP A 229 7.56 -16.90 17.80
C ASP A 229 8.00 -16.27 16.48
N HIS A 230 7.13 -15.50 15.84
CA HIS A 230 7.42 -14.89 14.55
C HIS A 230 8.62 -13.91 14.58
N LYS A 231 8.91 -13.31 15.75
CA LYS A 231 9.97 -12.30 15.90
C LYS A 231 11.11 -12.75 16.78
N ARG A 232 10.87 -13.64 17.75
CA ARG A 232 11.79 -13.93 18.84
C ARG A 232 12.06 -15.41 18.96
N ILE A 233 13.26 -15.71 19.43
CA ILE A 233 13.66 -17.02 19.96
C ILE A 233 13.82 -16.85 21.46
N TYR A 234 13.35 -17.79 22.22
CA TYR A 234 13.45 -17.76 23.68
C TYR A 234 14.46 -18.79 24.14
N LEU A 235 15.47 -18.32 24.85
CA LEU A 235 16.54 -19.16 25.35
C LEU A 235 16.41 -19.40 26.85
N LYS A 236 16.65 -20.63 27.26
CA LYS A 236 17.02 -20.99 28.62
C LYS A 236 18.54 -21.09 28.71
N THR A 237 19.13 -20.38 29.64
CA THR A 237 20.58 -20.32 29.86
C THR A 237 20.92 -20.79 31.29
N LYS A 238 22.17 -20.79 31.65
CA LYS A 238 22.59 -21.07 33.04
C LYS A 238 22.12 -20.00 34.00
N THR A 239 22.04 -18.74 33.57
CA THR A 239 21.72 -17.58 34.41
C THR A 239 20.27 -17.16 34.29
N TYR A 240 19.65 -17.34 33.13
CA TYR A 240 18.31 -16.89 32.84
C TYR A 240 17.43 -18.07 32.45
N ASP A 241 16.35 -18.28 33.19
CA ASP A 241 15.35 -19.29 32.81
C ASP A 241 14.61 -18.93 31.52
N PHE A 242 14.60 -17.63 31.19
CA PHE A 242 13.89 -17.09 30.07
C PHE A 242 14.58 -15.81 29.55
N LEU A 243 15.16 -15.88 28.38
CA LEU A 243 15.81 -14.78 27.69
C LEU A 243 15.24 -14.61 26.29
N PRO A 244 14.51 -13.51 25.99
CA PRO A 244 14.10 -13.21 24.62
C PRO A 244 15.29 -12.81 23.75
N VAL A 245 15.37 -13.38 22.56
CA VAL A 245 16.40 -13.09 21.57
C VAL A 245 15.69 -12.71 20.25
N ILE A 246 15.98 -11.55 19.72
CA ILE A 246 15.53 -11.11 18.39
C ILE A 246 16.65 -11.44 17.40
N PRO A 247 16.45 -12.42 16.53
CA PRO A 247 17.46 -12.77 15.53
C PRO A 247 17.66 -11.64 14.53
N ALA A 248 18.87 -11.49 14.02
CA ALA A 248 19.12 -10.71 12.81
C ALA A 248 18.34 -11.31 11.63
N ALA A 249 18.06 -10.50 10.60
CA ALA A 249 17.18 -10.88 9.49
C ALA A 249 17.57 -12.22 8.84
N ASP A 250 18.87 -12.46 8.67
CA ASP A 250 19.41 -13.65 8.02
C ASP A 250 19.86 -14.74 9.01
N ALA A 251 19.61 -14.55 10.30
CA ALA A 251 20.05 -15.51 11.31
C ALA A 251 19.20 -16.80 11.26
N PRO A 252 19.82 -17.97 11.42
CA PRO A 252 19.09 -19.23 11.46
C PRO A 252 18.14 -19.28 12.65
N ARG A 253 17.04 -19.99 12.49
CA ARG A 253 16.06 -20.25 13.57
C ARG A 253 16.11 -21.74 13.97
N PRO A 254 17.01 -22.14 14.87
CA PRO A 254 17.16 -23.51 15.29
C PRO A 254 15.90 -24.01 16.00
N PRO A 255 15.55 -25.30 15.85
CA PRO A 255 14.33 -25.85 16.46
C PRO A 255 14.40 -25.82 17.98
N VAL A 256 13.23 -25.89 18.60
CA VAL A 256 13.10 -25.99 20.07
C VAL A 256 13.84 -27.24 20.58
N GLY A 257 14.54 -27.08 21.70
CA GLY A 257 15.41 -28.10 22.29
C GLY A 257 16.88 -28.02 21.85
N LYS A 258 17.19 -27.32 20.74
CA LYS A 258 18.56 -27.18 20.24
C LYS A 258 19.39 -26.24 21.12
N ARG A 259 20.64 -26.61 21.41
CA ARG A 259 21.61 -25.70 22.03
C ARG A 259 22.12 -24.71 20.99
N VAL A 260 22.33 -23.49 21.40
CA VAL A 260 22.81 -22.41 20.53
C VAL A 260 23.74 -21.49 21.30
N THR A 261 24.67 -20.90 20.56
CA THR A 261 25.39 -19.70 20.97
C THR A 261 24.75 -18.52 20.25
N ALA A 262 24.23 -17.56 20.98
CA ALA A 262 23.69 -16.31 20.47
C ALA A 262 24.58 -15.15 20.81
N VAL A 263 24.81 -14.25 19.84
CA VAL A 263 25.62 -13.07 19.99
C VAL A 263 24.84 -11.86 19.46
N GLY A 264 24.58 -10.90 20.33
CA GLY A 264 23.77 -9.75 19.95
C GLY A 264 23.90 -8.60 20.95
N PHE A 265 23.06 -7.62 20.81
CA PHE A 265 23.08 -6.42 21.64
C PHE A 265 22.04 -6.54 22.76
N ALA A 266 22.47 -6.38 24.00
CA ALA A 266 21.55 -6.36 25.14
C ALA A 266 20.72 -5.06 25.13
N GLU A 267 19.40 -5.20 25.14
CA GLU A 267 18.45 -4.08 25.12
C GLU A 267 17.43 -4.21 26.23
N ARG A 268 16.93 -3.07 26.68
CA ARG A 268 15.86 -3.05 27.65
C ARG A 268 14.59 -3.65 27.05
N ASP A 269 14.08 -4.69 27.65
CA ASP A 269 12.73 -5.22 27.39
C ASP A 269 11.81 -4.78 28.56
N MET A 270 10.53 -5.05 28.41
CA MET A 270 9.49 -4.71 29.39
C MET A 270 9.78 -5.22 30.82
N ARG A 271 10.53 -6.30 30.94
CA ARG A 271 10.80 -6.98 32.21
C ARG A 271 12.22 -6.72 32.71
N ASP A 272 13.18 -6.95 31.86
CA ASP A 272 14.60 -6.83 32.21
C ASP A 272 15.38 -6.43 30.95
N PHE A 273 15.72 -7.39 30.10
CA PHE A 273 16.36 -7.14 28.81
C PHE A 273 16.11 -8.28 27.83
N GLN A 274 16.42 -8.01 26.57
CA GLN A 274 16.44 -8.96 25.48
C GLN A 274 17.75 -8.82 24.71
N LEU A 275 18.11 -9.84 23.95
CA LEU A 275 19.25 -9.78 23.02
C LEU A 275 18.72 -9.45 21.62
N ALA A 276 19.05 -8.29 21.09
CA ALA A 276 18.60 -7.82 19.79
C ALA A 276 19.68 -7.98 18.73
N ASP A 277 19.24 -8.04 17.44
CA ASP A 277 20.09 -8.20 16.25
C ASP A 277 21.09 -9.35 16.40
N ALA A 278 20.58 -10.47 16.91
CA ALA A 278 21.42 -11.57 17.36
C ALA A 278 21.79 -12.49 16.19
N LEU A 279 23.07 -12.74 16.07
CA LEU A 279 23.62 -13.86 15.28
C LEU A 279 23.48 -15.15 16.09
N ILE A 280 23.08 -16.23 15.45
CA ILE A 280 22.82 -17.48 16.13
C ILE A 280 23.63 -18.59 15.47
N ARG A 281 24.39 -19.31 16.27
CA ARG A 281 25.13 -20.50 15.83
C ARG A 281 24.60 -21.71 16.57
N PRO A 282 23.96 -22.65 15.87
CA PRO A 282 23.57 -23.92 16.46
C PRO A 282 24.82 -24.71 16.90
N GLU A 283 24.76 -25.34 18.08
CA GLU A 283 25.80 -26.24 18.54
C GLU A 283 25.49 -27.65 18.12
N ASP A 284 26.53 -28.43 17.86
CA ASP A 284 26.41 -29.88 17.62
C ASP A 284 25.96 -30.61 18.90
N GLY A 285 25.08 -31.57 18.73
CA GLY A 285 24.57 -32.38 19.83
C GLY A 285 23.07 -32.64 19.73
N PRO A 286 22.58 -33.63 20.47
CA PRO A 286 21.17 -33.95 20.52
C PRO A 286 20.38 -32.81 21.19
N PRO A 287 19.10 -32.63 20.86
CA PRO A 287 18.25 -31.67 21.57
C PRO A 287 18.10 -32.07 23.04
N LEU A 288 18.17 -31.09 23.92
CA LEU A 288 17.96 -31.30 25.34
C LEU A 288 16.48 -31.56 25.64
N HIS A 289 16.26 -32.46 26.61
CA HIS A 289 14.91 -32.69 27.11
C HIS A 289 14.41 -31.44 27.85
N LEU A 290 13.28 -30.91 27.41
CA LEU A 290 12.67 -29.74 28.00
C LEU A 290 11.72 -30.14 29.13
N ALA A 291 11.53 -29.25 30.09
CA ALA A 291 10.61 -29.48 31.19
C ALA A 291 9.18 -29.77 30.69
N GLU A 292 8.53 -30.71 31.37
CA GLU A 292 7.12 -31.04 31.15
C GLU A 292 6.23 -29.85 31.45
N PRO A 293 5.19 -29.58 30.60
CA PRO A 293 4.24 -28.53 30.85
C PRO A 293 3.38 -28.80 32.09
N ARG A 294 3.30 -27.83 32.99
CA ARG A 294 2.43 -27.92 34.17
C ARG A 294 1.00 -27.58 33.81
N ASP A 295 0.05 -28.42 34.21
CA ASP A 295 -1.39 -28.15 34.06
C ASP A 295 -1.82 -27.01 34.98
N ILE A 296 -2.36 -25.94 34.40
CA ILE A 296 -2.78 -24.72 35.11
C ILE A 296 -4.13 -24.27 34.56
N SER A 297 -5.03 -23.83 35.47
CA SER A 297 -6.26 -23.16 35.01
C SER A 297 -5.93 -21.74 34.52
N ALA A 298 -6.72 -21.23 33.59
CA ALA A 298 -6.51 -19.89 33.08
C ALA A 298 -6.71 -18.83 34.18
N GLU A 299 -7.60 -19.07 35.16
CA GLU A 299 -7.79 -18.21 36.29
C GLU A 299 -6.52 -18.09 37.16
N ALA A 300 -5.76 -19.17 37.32
CA ALA A 300 -4.53 -19.18 38.12
C ALA A 300 -3.42 -18.31 37.51
N LEU A 301 -3.50 -17.91 36.24
CA LEU A 301 -2.57 -16.93 35.64
C LEU A 301 -2.81 -15.52 36.13
N PHE A 302 -4.01 -15.24 36.60
CA PHE A 302 -4.48 -13.90 36.97
C PHE A 302 -4.92 -13.79 38.42
N THR A 303 -4.54 -14.78 39.27
CA THR A 303 -4.94 -14.85 40.65
C THR A 303 -3.76 -15.28 41.50
N ASP A 304 -3.44 -14.56 42.56
CA ASP A 304 -2.39 -14.98 43.50
C ASP A 304 -2.85 -16.14 44.41
N SER A 305 -1.94 -16.64 45.21
CA SER A 305 -2.20 -17.70 46.18
C SER A 305 -3.25 -17.33 47.24
N SER A 306 -3.57 -16.03 47.38
CA SER A 306 -4.55 -15.46 48.31
C SER A 306 -5.91 -15.20 47.65
N GLY A 307 -6.06 -15.49 46.34
CA GLY A 307 -7.29 -15.29 45.59
C GLY A 307 -7.51 -13.86 45.04
N ASN A 308 -6.53 -12.97 45.20
CA ASN A 308 -6.61 -11.62 44.65
C ASN A 308 -6.29 -11.61 43.13
N GLU A 309 -6.97 -10.74 42.38
CA GLU A 309 -6.63 -10.51 40.98
C GLU A 309 -5.23 -9.89 40.87
N THR A 310 -4.27 -10.71 40.54
CA THR A 310 -2.87 -10.33 40.30
C THR A 310 -2.28 -11.25 39.26
N ILE A 311 -1.19 -10.80 38.64
CA ILE A 311 -0.52 -11.54 37.57
C ILE A 311 0.56 -12.41 38.19
N ASP A 312 0.47 -13.73 38.02
CA ASP A 312 1.54 -14.63 38.46
C ASP A 312 2.75 -14.52 37.53
N THR A 313 3.69 -13.65 37.90
CA THR A 313 4.93 -13.44 37.14
C THR A 313 5.88 -14.64 37.21
N THR A 314 5.68 -15.56 38.17
CA THR A 314 6.54 -16.76 38.32
C THR A 314 6.36 -17.76 37.17
N LEU A 315 5.27 -17.67 36.43
CA LEU A 315 4.94 -18.53 35.29
C LEU A 315 5.53 -18.02 33.97
N TYR A 316 6.10 -16.84 33.96
CA TYR A 316 6.70 -16.31 32.74
C TYR A 316 7.86 -17.16 32.25
N GLY A 317 7.83 -17.49 30.96
CA GLY A 317 8.83 -18.31 30.33
C GLY A 317 8.82 -19.79 30.76
N LYS A 318 7.81 -20.20 31.53
CA LYS A 318 7.64 -21.61 31.90
C LYS A 318 6.69 -22.34 30.97
N PRO A 319 6.91 -23.62 30.71
CA PRO A 319 5.98 -24.43 29.94
C PRO A 319 4.74 -24.73 30.82
N ILE A 320 3.58 -24.36 30.34
CA ILE A 320 2.28 -24.60 30.99
C ILE A 320 1.33 -25.26 30.00
N ARG A 321 0.31 -25.93 30.52
CA ARG A 321 -0.78 -26.52 29.74
C ARG A 321 -2.10 -25.93 30.23
N ILE A 322 -2.89 -25.43 29.27
CA ILE A 322 -4.19 -24.82 29.54
C ILE A 322 -5.24 -25.47 28.66
N ARG A 323 -6.44 -25.68 29.21
CA ARG A 323 -7.59 -26.13 28.45
C ARG A 323 -8.53 -24.96 28.18
N GLY A 324 -9.01 -24.84 26.95
CA GLY A 324 -9.93 -23.79 26.57
C GLY A 324 -10.70 -24.12 25.32
N HIS A 325 -11.73 -23.35 25.08
CA HIS A 325 -12.52 -23.43 23.86
C HIS A 325 -11.95 -22.48 22.79
N VAL A 326 -11.76 -22.95 21.56
CA VAL A 326 -11.26 -22.11 20.46
C VAL A 326 -12.38 -21.18 20.01
N ALA A 327 -12.33 -19.94 20.48
CA ALA A 327 -13.36 -18.94 20.20
C ALA A 327 -13.16 -18.31 18.81
N ASN A 328 -11.92 -18.09 18.39
CA ASN A 328 -11.58 -17.47 17.12
C ASN A 328 -10.19 -17.91 16.66
N THR A 329 -9.96 -17.79 15.36
CA THR A 329 -8.65 -18.02 14.72
C THR A 329 -8.34 -16.80 13.87
N SER A 330 -7.12 -16.29 13.96
CA SER A 330 -6.67 -15.19 13.12
C SER A 330 -5.55 -15.67 12.20
N ASP A 331 -5.81 -15.57 10.91
CA ASP A 331 -4.81 -15.73 9.85
C ASP A 331 -4.53 -14.33 9.29
N ASN A 332 -3.66 -13.59 9.96
CA ASN A 332 -3.39 -12.21 9.56
C ASN A 332 -2.37 -12.16 8.40
N ILE A 333 -2.53 -11.16 7.52
CA ILE A 333 -1.86 -10.93 6.24
C ILE A 333 -0.30 -10.94 6.30
N ARG A 334 0.30 -10.99 7.51
CA ARG A 334 1.75 -10.95 7.75
C ARG A 334 2.33 -12.23 8.38
N HIS A 335 1.83 -13.41 8.01
CA HIS A 335 2.29 -14.70 8.58
C HIS A 335 2.09 -14.86 10.09
N TYR A 336 1.25 -14.04 10.71
CA TYR A 336 0.90 -14.14 12.12
C TYR A 336 -0.36 -14.98 12.28
N ARG A 337 -0.19 -16.25 12.70
CA ARG A 337 -1.30 -17.17 12.93
C ARG A 337 -1.52 -17.34 14.43
N SER A 338 -2.73 -17.12 14.88
CA SER A 338 -3.09 -17.25 16.30
C SER A 338 -4.41 -17.97 16.49
N LEU A 339 -4.46 -18.76 17.56
CA LEU A 339 -5.69 -19.29 18.14
C LEU A 339 -6.05 -18.48 19.37
N TYR A 340 -7.32 -18.16 19.56
CA TYR A 340 -7.80 -17.51 20.75
C TYR A 340 -8.63 -18.49 21.57
N LEU A 341 -8.11 -18.84 22.75
CA LEU A 341 -8.77 -19.77 23.66
C LEU A 341 -9.63 -18.99 24.65
N SER A 342 -10.91 -19.25 24.64
CA SER A 342 -11.82 -18.82 25.70
C SER A 342 -11.73 -19.79 26.88
N CYS A 343 -11.29 -19.28 28.03
CA CYS A 343 -11.11 -20.03 29.26
C CYS A 343 -11.91 -19.32 30.37
N GLY A 344 -13.17 -19.65 30.53
CA GLY A 344 -14.08 -18.91 31.43
C GLY A 344 -14.27 -17.45 30.97
N ARG A 345 -13.89 -16.51 31.81
CA ARG A 345 -13.98 -15.05 31.52
C ARG A 345 -12.76 -14.50 30.79
N ARG A 346 -11.71 -15.27 30.60
CA ARG A 346 -10.43 -14.82 30.03
C ARG A 346 -10.22 -15.41 28.64
N THR A 347 -9.53 -14.64 27.81
CA THR A 347 -9.08 -15.09 26.51
C THR A 347 -7.56 -15.15 26.48
N ILE A 348 -7.02 -16.28 26.04
CA ILE A 348 -5.58 -16.50 25.93
C ILE A 348 -5.23 -16.71 24.45
N ALA A 349 -4.27 -15.94 23.97
CA ALA A 349 -3.76 -16.11 22.63
C ALA A 349 -2.75 -17.28 22.56
N VAL A 350 -2.81 -18.07 21.51
CA VAL A 350 -1.82 -19.11 21.20
C VAL A 350 -1.18 -18.74 19.87
N ASP A 351 0.10 -18.50 19.87
CA ASP A 351 0.89 -18.18 18.67
C ASP A 351 1.27 -19.49 17.97
N VAL A 352 0.66 -19.74 16.84
CA VAL A 352 0.89 -20.94 16.00
C VAL A 352 1.66 -20.61 14.72
N SER A 353 2.25 -19.43 14.64
CA SER A 353 2.95 -18.95 13.44
C SER A 353 4.11 -19.82 13.02
N GLN A 354 4.78 -20.46 13.97
CA GLN A 354 5.94 -21.31 13.74
C GLN A 354 5.60 -22.81 13.51
N LEU A 355 4.33 -23.18 13.66
CA LEU A 355 3.90 -24.52 13.33
C LEU A 355 3.92 -24.74 11.81
N ALA A 356 4.13 -26.00 11.40
CA ALA A 356 4.18 -26.37 10.00
C ALA A 356 3.01 -25.75 9.19
N PRO A 357 3.22 -25.36 7.92
CA PRO A 357 2.15 -24.80 7.08
C PRO A 357 0.94 -25.74 6.94
N THR A 358 1.15 -27.04 7.13
CA THR A 358 0.09 -28.07 7.13
C THR A 358 -0.82 -28.00 8.35
N PHE A 359 -0.41 -27.31 9.43
CA PHE A 359 -1.26 -27.10 10.59
C PHE A 359 -2.32 -26.02 10.26
N ASN A 360 -3.56 -26.46 10.17
CA ASN A 360 -4.66 -25.56 9.91
C ASN A 360 -5.40 -25.19 11.22
N ALA A 361 -5.22 -23.96 11.65
CA ALA A 361 -5.83 -23.45 12.87
C ALA A 361 -7.37 -23.40 12.79
N THR A 362 -7.92 -23.19 11.59
CA THR A 362 -9.37 -23.05 11.37
C THR A 362 -10.12 -24.37 11.63
N ASP A 363 -9.45 -25.52 11.50
CA ASP A 363 -10.05 -26.84 11.76
C ASP A 363 -10.36 -27.08 13.24
N LEU A 364 -9.77 -26.24 14.10
CA LEU A 364 -9.97 -26.30 15.55
C LEU A 364 -11.06 -25.32 16.02
N ALA A 365 -11.58 -24.46 15.16
CA ALA A 365 -12.59 -23.49 15.54
C ALA A 365 -13.81 -24.17 16.20
N GLY A 366 -14.26 -23.65 17.34
CA GLY A 366 -15.35 -24.20 18.10
C GLY A 366 -15.06 -25.52 18.85
N SER A 367 -13.81 -26.03 18.81
CA SER A 367 -13.39 -27.22 19.56
C SER A 367 -12.84 -26.82 20.93
N THR A 368 -12.91 -27.73 21.89
CA THR A 368 -12.17 -27.59 23.15
C THR A 368 -10.82 -28.26 22.98
N VAL A 369 -9.76 -27.51 23.23
CA VAL A 369 -8.38 -27.98 23.07
C VAL A 369 -7.61 -27.86 24.39
N SER A 370 -6.61 -28.70 24.53
CA SER A 370 -5.60 -28.61 25.56
C SER A 370 -4.31 -28.17 24.90
N VAL A 371 -3.81 -26.98 25.21
CA VAL A 371 -2.60 -26.43 24.62
C VAL A 371 -1.50 -26.37 25.64
N ALA A 372 -0.40 -27.06 25.35
CA ALA A 372 0.86 -26.93 26.07
C ALA A 372 1.77 -25.92 25.33
N GLY A 373 2.38 -25.01 26.05
CA GLY A 373 3.25 -24.02 25.44
C GLY A 373 4.01 -23.17 26.45
N LEU A 374 4.94 -22.40 25.94
CA LEU A 374 5.70 -21.41 26.73
C LEU A 374 4.79 -20.22 27.05
N CYS A 375 4.66 -19.88 28.32
CA CYS A 375 3.82 -18.76 28.77
C CYS A 375 4.56 -17.43 28.63
N ILE A 376 4.09 -16.58 27.73
CA ILE A 376 4.69 -15.27 27.40
C ILE A 376 3.72 -14.15 27.75
N PRO A 377 4.13 -13.16 28.55
CA PRO A 377 3.30 -11.97 28.78
C PRO A 377 3.20 -11.11 27.52
N THR A 378 2.04 -10.52 27.30
CA THR A 378 1.79 -9.55 26.23
C THR A 378 1.60 -8.16 26.78
N PHE A 379 2.20 -7.17 26.10
CA PHE A 379 2.11 -5.78 26.45
C PHE A 379 1.75 -4.94 25.23
N GLU A 380 0.90 -3.95 25.42
CA GLU A 380 0.60 -2.93 24.42
C GLU A 380 1.07 -1.56 24.90
N ARG A 381 1.52 -0.73 23.96
CA ARG A 381 1.77 0.68 24.21
C ARG A 381 0.53 1.45 23.79
N ASP A 382 -0.07 2.19 24.71
CA ASP A 382 -1.09 3.17 24.36
C ASP A 382 -0.45 4.27 23.51
N ALA A 383 -1.01 4.54 22.36
CA ALA A 383 -0.50 5.53 21.41
C ALA A 383 -0.54 6.96 21.98
N ASP A 384 -1.36 7.21 23.01
CA ASP A 384 -1.71 8.57 23.42
C ASP A 384 -1.09 9.04 24.74
N SER A 385 -0.52 8.22 25.61
CA SER A 385 -0.22 8.78 26.93
C SER A 385 0.78 8.10 27.83
N SER A 386 1.28 6.92 27.62
CA SER A 386 2.20 6.34 28.60
C SER A 386 3.45 5.70 28.01
N TRP A 387 4.60 6.16 28.52
CA TRP A 387 5.90 5.51 28.37
C TRP A 387 5.90 4.11 28.99
N ILE A 388 4.86 3.77 29.79
CA ILE A 388 4.74 2.50 30.50
C ILE A 388 3.81 1.60 29.69
N PRO A 389 4.31 0.49 29.17
CA PRO A 389 3.50 -0.47 28.45
C PRO A 389 2.48 -1.13 29.38
N ARG A 390 1.25 -1.20 28.93
CA ARG A 390 0.17 -1.85 29.66
C ARG A 390 0.21 -3.35 29.42
N PHE A 391 0.18 -4.13 30.48
CA PHE A 391 -0.02 -5.57 30.37
C PHE A 391 -1.43 -5.87 29.81
N THR A 392 -1.50 -6.65 28.75
CA THR A 392 -2.76 -7.00 28.08
C THR A 392 -3.16 -8.45 28.26
N GLY A 393 -2.25 -9.31 28.70
CA GLY A 393 -2.53 -10.72 28.92
C GLY A 393 -1.34 -11.65 28.70
N PHE A 394 -1.66 -12.88 28.39
CA PHE A 394 -0.65 -13.90 28.07
C PHE A 394 -0.87 -14.47 26.70
N LYS A 395 0.22 -14.91 26.08
CA LYS A 395 0.19 -15.80 24.92
C LYS A 395 0.93 -17.09 25.23
N LEU A 396 0.45 -18.19 24.66
CA LEU A 396 1.15 -19.46 24.68
C LEU A 396 1.87 -19.69 23.35
N ILE A 397 3.07 -20.22 23.41
CA ILE A 397 3.84 -20.64 22.24
C ILE A 397 4.04 -22.15 22.31
N PRO A 398 3.28 -22.94 21.55
CA PRO A 398 3.49 -24.39 21.48
C PRO A 398 4.81 -24.72 20.77
N ARG A 399 5.47 -25.79 21.15
CA ARG A 399 6.73 -26.27 20.54
C ARG A 399 6.48 -26.95 19.21
N SER A 400 5.34 -27.64 19.12
CA SER A 400 4.93 -28.42 17.95
C SER A 400 3.41 -28.54 17.89
N ALA A 401 2.89 -29.02 16.77
CA ALA A 401 1.46 -29.29 16.63
C ALA A 401 0.96 -30.38 17.63
N ALA A 402 1.85 -31.26 18.09
CA ALA A 402 1.51 -32.28 19.09
C ALA A 402 1.18 -31.70 20.47
N ASP A 403 1.64 -30.48 20.76
CA ASP A 403 1.31 -29.77 22.00
C ASP A 403 -0.14 -29.24 22.04
N ILE A 404 -0.86 -29.34 20.90
CA ILE A 404 -2.27 -28.96 20.78
C ILE A 404 -3.11 -30.22 20.67
N GLY A 405 -3.63 -30.68 21.80
CA GLY A 405 -4.50 -31.83 21.87
C GLY A 405 -5.98 -31.43 21.78
N VAL A 406 -6.74 -32.05 20.89
CA VAL A 406 -8.19 -31.85 20.83
C VAL A 406 -8.85 -32.69 21.93
N VAL A 407 -9.47 -32.02 22.90
CA VAL A 407 -10.20 -32.65 23.99
C VAL A 407 -11.61 -33.04 23.56
N SER A 408 -12.30 -32.10 22.91
CA SER A 408 -13.60 -32.37 22.28
C SER A 408 -13.74 -31.52 21.01
N ARG A 409 -14.22 -32.16 19.96
CA ARG A 409 -14.57 -31.44 18.73
C ARG A 409 -15.96 -30.85 18.88
N GLN A 410 -16.18 -29.71 18.27
CA GLN A 410 -17.54 -29.16 18.18
C GLN A 410 -18.45 -30.20 17.50
N PRO A 411 -19.54 -30.62 18.14
CA PRO A 411 -20.47 -31.56 17.50
C PRO A 411 -20.96 -30.93 16.20
N TRP A 412 -20.98 -31.71 15.12
CA TRP A 412 -21.41 -31.23 13.81
C TRP A 412 -22.85 -30.64 13.89
N TRP A 413 -23.63 -31.14 14.83
CA TRP A 413 -24.97 -30.69 15.16
C TRP A 413 -24.93 -29.54 16.17
N THR A 414 -24.65 -28.32 15.71
CA THR A 414 -24.84 -27.14 16.56
C THR A 414 -26.32 -26.77 16.60
N PRO A 415 -26.81 -26.16 17.70
CA PRO A 415 -28.23 -25.71 17.78
C PRO A 415 -28.62 -24.85 16.58
N PHE A 416 -27.73 -24.01 16.10
CA PHE A 416 -27.96 -23.18 14.92
C PHE A 416 -28.11 -24.02 13.63
N ARG A 417 -27.21 -25.00 13.41
CA ARG A 417 -27.30 -25.88 12.24
C ARG A 417 -28.56 -26.78 12.32
N LEU A 418 -28.89 -27.24 13.51
CA LEU A 418 -30.11 -27.99 13.74
C LEU A 418 -31.36 -27.13 13.41
N LEU A 419 -31.37 -25.88 13.86
CA LEU A 419 -32.39 -24.89 13.51
C LEU A 419 -32.47 -24.63 12.01
N CYS A 420 -31.31 -24.50 11.34
CA CYS A 420 -31.27 -24.36 9.88
C CYS A 420 -31.78 -25.59 9.16
N VAL A 421 -31.44 -26.80 9.63
CA VAL A 421 -31.95 -28.05 9.06
C VAL A 421 -33.47 -28.16 9.30
N ILE A 422 -33.96 -27.88 10.51
CA ILE A 422 -35.39 -27.86 10.83
C ILE A 422 -36.09 -26.79 9.98
N GLY A 423 -35.53 -25.60 9.87
CA GLY A 423 -36.03 -24.52 9.01
C GLY A 423 -36.06 -24.93 7.53
N ALA A 424 -35.01 -25.56 7.04
CA ALA A 424 -34.98 -26.07 5.68
C ALA A 424 -36.01 -27.18 5.45
N LEU A 425 -36.17 -28.10 6.41
CA LEU A 425 -37.22 -29.14 6.35
C LEU A 425 -38.63 -28.56 6.40
N LEU A 426 -38.84 -27.53 7.23
CA LEU A 426 -40.13 -26.80 7.27
C LEU A 426 -40.41 -26.08 5.95
N VAL A 427 -39.37 -25.41 5.39
CA VAL A 427 -39.48 -24.78 4.06
C VAL A 427 -39.76 -25.81 2.99
N CYS A 428 -39.05 -26.95 3.00
CA CYS A 428 -39.32 -28.06 2.07
C CYS A 428 -40.77 -28.60 2.27
N LEU A 429 -41.23 -28.78 3.51
CA LEU A 429 -42.59 -29.20 3.78
C LEU A 429 -43.63 -28.21 3.25
N VAL A 430 -43.41 -26.91 3.50
CA VAL A 430 -44.28 -25.85 2.99
C VAL A 430 -44.25 -25.83 1.45
N VAL A 431 -43.07 -25.99 0.85
CA VAL A 431 -42.91 -26.07 -0.63
C VAL A 431 -43.67 -27.29 -1.15
N ILE A 432 -43.53 -28.45 -0.50
CA ILE A 432 -44.28 -29.69 -0.89
C ILE A 432 -45.78 -29.50 -0.73
N LEU A 433 -46.23 -28.86 0.33
CA LEU A 433 -47.65 -28.57 0.54
C LEU A 433 -48.19 -27.57 -0.49
N ILE A 434 -47.43 -26.50 -0.76
CA ILE A 434 -47.74 -25.53 -1.81
C ILE A 434 -47.72 -26.22 -3.19
N TRP A 435 -46.71 -27.07 -3.43
CA TRP A 435 -46.61 -27.85 -4.67
C TRP A 435 -47.79 -28.80 -4.84
N ASN A 436 -48.18 -29.56 -3.78
CA ASN A 436 -49.35 -30.40 -3.81
C ASN A 436 -50.64 -29.60 -3.99
N PHE A 437 -50.74 -28.44 -3.32
CA PHE A 437 -51.88 -27.54 -3.48
C PHE A 437 -51.93 -26.97 -4.90
N THR A 438 -50.79 -26.49 -5.43
CA THR A 438 -50.70 -25.98 -6.79
C THR A 438 -50.95 -27.07 -7.84
N LEU A 439 -50.41 -28.29 -7.63
CA LEU A 439 -50.71 -29.43 -8.48
C LEU A 439 -52.21 -29.77 -8.52
N ARG A 440 -52.88 -29.72 -7.36
CA ARG A 440 -54.34 -29.92 -7.29
C ARG A 440 -55.12 -28.81 -8.00
N VAL A 441 -54.72 -27.55 -7.78
CA VAL A 441 -55.32 -26.39 -8.44
C VAL A 441 -54.97 -26.37 -9.95
N MET A 442 -53.77 -26.78 -10.34
CA MET A 442 -53.36 -26.85 -11.75
C MET A 442 -54.00 -28.01 -12.50
N SER A 443 -54.32 -29.12 -11.82
CA SER A 443 -55.06 -30.22 -12.47
C SER A 443 -56.46 -29.79 -12.89
N GLU A 444 -57.04 -28.85 -12.16
CA GLU A 444 -58.38 -28.30 -12.49
C GLU A 444 -58.30 -27.14 -13.52
N ARG A 445 -57.15 -26.47 -13.65
CA ARG A 445 -57.02 -25.29 -14.52
C ARG A 445 -56.23 -25.53 -15.81
N ARG A 446 -55.67 -26.75 -16.03
CA ARG A 446 -54.80 -27.06 -17.19
C ARG A 446 -55.44 -26.89 -18.57
N GLY A 447 -56.76 -26.84 -18.65
CA GLY A 447 -57.47 -26.65 -19.93
C GLY A 447 -57.44 -25.21 -20.47
N VAL A 448 -57.25 -24.21 -19.58
CA VAL A 448 -57.36 -22.81 -20.01
C VAL A 448 -55.97 -22.11 -20.10
N GLN A 449 -54.96 -22.64 -19.43
CA GLN A 449 -53.65 -21.97 -19.39
C GLN A 449 -52.72 -22.28 -20.56
N LEU A 450 -52.84 -23.45 -21.20
CA LEU A 450 -52.03 -23.81 -22.37
C LEU A 450 -52.22 -22.85 -23.57
N ALA A 451 -53.38 -22.22 -23.68
CA ALA A 451 -53.63 -21.23 -24.73
C ALA A 451 -52.99 -19.84 -24.39
N ARG A 452 -52.81 -19.49 -23.09
CA ARG A 452 -52.23 -18.20 -22.70
C ARG A 452 -50.70 -18.21 -22.69
N GLU A 453 -50.05 -19.33 -22.36
CA GLU A 453 -48.60 -19.43 -22.29
C GLU A 453 -47.94 -19.40 -23.69
N THR A 454 -48.63 -19.99 -24.70
CA THR A 454 -48.17 -19.89 -26.10
C THR A 454 -48.18 -18.44 -26.60
N ILE A 455 -49.15 -17.65 -26.17
CA ILE A 455 -49.26 -16.23 -26.57
C ILE A 455 -48.20 -15.38 -25.85
N GLY A 456 -47.84 -15.72 -24.60
CA GLY A 456 -46.82 -14.97 -23.82
C GLY A 456 -45.40 -15.16 -24.32
N ARG A 457 -44.99 -16.39 -24.70
CA ARG A 457 -43.68 -16.69 -25.24
C ARG A 457 -43.49 -16.09 -26.65
N VAL A 458 -44.53 -16.22 -27.48
CA VAL A 458 -44.51 -15.58 -28.81
C VAL A 458 -44.38 -14.06 -28.70
N LYS A 459 -44.96 -13.46 -27.65
CA LYS A 459 -44.89 -12.00 -27.45
C LYS A 459 -43.51 -11.53 -26.92
N SER A 460 -42.83 -12.36 -26.15
CA SER A 460 -41.47 -12.06 -25.63
C SER A 460 -40.38 -12.24 -26.71
N ASP A 461 -40.49 -13.35 -27.46
CA ASP A 461 -39.55 -13.64 -28.58
C ASP A 461 -39.73 -12.66 -29.72
N LEU A 462 -40.97 -12.27 -30.04
CA LEU A 462 -41.29 -11.19 -30.97
C LEU A 462 -40.68 -9.84 -30.55
N LYS A 463 -40.63 -9.55 -29.23
CA LYS A 463 -40.11 -8.27 -28.74
C LYS A 463 -38.58 -8.18 -28.84
N VAL A 464 -37.87 -9.31 -28.69
CA VAL A 464 -36.42 -9.40 -28.89
C VAL A 464 -36.07 -9.39 -30.37
N GLU A 465 -36.84 -10.14 -31.16
CA GLU A 465 -36.67 -10.22 -32.60
C GLU A 465 -36.99 -8.86 -33.28
N GLU A 466 -38.05 -8.17 -32.82
CA GLU A 466 -38.43 -6.83 -33.24
C GLU A 466 -37.35 -5.79 -32.92
N ARG A 467 -36.76 -5.84 -31.71
CA ARG A 467 -35.63 -4.93 -31.33
C ARG A 467 -34.40 -5.19 -32.17
N THR A 468 -34.08 -6.46 -32.45
CA THR A 468 -32.92 -6.82 -33.31
C THR A 468 -33.17 -6.44 -34.74
N ARG A 469 -34.40 -6.64 -35.24
CA ARG A 469 -34.80 -6.28 -36.61
C ARG A 469 -34.80 -4.75 -36.80
N LEU A 470 -35.38 -4.01 -35.82
CA LEU A 470 -35.37 -2.55 -35.84
C LEU A 470 -33.93 -1.98 -35.77
N ALA A 471 -33.05 -2.59 -35.00
CA ALA A 471 -31.66 -2.19 -34.95
C ALA A 471 -30.93 -2.39 -36.28
N VAL A 472 -31.24 -3.47 -37.02
CA VAL A 472 -30.67 -3.76 -38.35
C VAL A 472 -31.29 -2.85 -39.43
N GLU A 473 -32.61 -2.69 -39.44
CA GLU A 473 -33.33 -1.82 -40.41
C GLU A 473 -32.98 -0.35 -40.22
N LEU A 474 -32.83 0.11 -38.94
CA LEU A 474 -32.34 1.45 -38.64
C LEU A 474 -30.89 1.64 -39.09
N HIS A 475 -30.04 0.61 -38.90
CA HIS A 475 -28.65 0.68 -39.35
C HIS A 475 -28.59 0.84 -40.88
N ASP A 476 -29.30 0.01 -41.61
CA ASP A 476 -29.25 0.02 -43.09
C ASP A 476 -29.90 1.27 -43.68
N SER A 477 -31.06 1.67 -43.17
CA SER A 477 -31.77 2.87 -43.66
C SER A 477 -31.03 4.17 -43.32
N ILE A 478 -30.60 4.35 -42.08
CA ILE A 478 -29.95 5.60 -41.66
C ILE A 478 -28.52 5.66 -42.20
N SER A 479 -27.77 4.54 -42.20
CA SER A 479 -26.42 4.52 -42.76
C SER A 479 -26.42 4.76 -44.28
N GLN A 480 -27.40 4.22 -45.03
CA GLN A 480 -27.58 4.49 -46.44
C GLN A 480 -27.96 5.94 -46.69
N THR A 481 -28.90 6.49 -45.91
CA THR A 481 -29.33 7.90 -46.03
C THR A 481 -28.18 8.85 -45.73
N LEU A 482 -27.44 8.62 -44.65
CA LEU A 482 -26.27 9.44 -44.30
C LEU A 482 -25.16 9.35 -45.34
N THR A 483 -24.98 8.17 -45.96
CA THR A 483 -24.01 7.96 -47.03
C THR A 483 -24.47 8.69 -48.30
N GLY A 484 -25.77 8.62 -48.63
CA GLY A 484 -26.35 9.34 -49.76
C GLY A 484 -26.23 10.85 -49.62
N VAL A 485 -26.52 11.40 -48.42
CA VAL A 485 -26.37 12.83 -48.17
C VAL A 485 -24.88 13.24 -48.18
N ALA A 486 -23.96 12.39 -47.69
CA ALA A 486 -22.52 12.66 -47.75
C ALA A 486 -22.04 12.74 -49.22
N LEU A 487 -22.51 11.84 -50.09
CA LEU A 487 -22.21 11.85 -51.53
C LEU A 487 -22.77 13.10 -52.21
N GLN A 488 -23.98 13.55 -51.84
CA GLN A 488 -24.55 14.79 -52.38
C GLN A 488 -23.77 16.04 -51.90
N VAL A 489 -23.32 16.07 -50.66
CA VAL A 489 -22.46 17.14 -50.15
C VAL A 489 -21.09 17.11 -50.82
N ASP A 490 -20.52 15.94 -51.08
CA ASP A 490 -19.28 15.80 -51.85
C ASP A 490 -19.44 16.23 -53.31
N SER A 491 -20.56 15.84 -53.94
CA SER A 491 -20.91 16.27 -55.29
C SER A 491 -21.11 17.78 -55.36
N ALA A 492 -21.80 18.38 -54.38
CA ALA A 492 -21.98 19.81 -54.28
C ALA A 492 -20.66 20.56 -54.07
N THR A 493 -19.75 19.96 -53.28
CA THR A 493 -18.40 20.50 -53.08
C THR A 493 -17.58 20.49 -54.34
N THR A 494 -17.70 19.40 -55.13
CA THR A 494 -17.02 19.26 -56.43
C THR A 494 -17.60 20.19 -57.48
N ALA A 495 -18.93 20.41 -57.47
CA ALA A 495 -19.61 21.32 -58.41
C ALA A 495 -19.33 22.81 -58.07
N ASN A 496 -19.00 23.15 -56.80
CA ASN A 496 -18.71 24.49 -56.39
C ASN A 496 -17.23 24.91 -56.60
N ALA A 497 -16.44 24.06 -57.28
CA ALA A 497 -14.99 24.28 -57.46
C ALA A 497 -14.57 25.57 -58.16
N ALA A 498 -15.52 26.46 -58.52
CA ALA A 498 -15.23 27.64 -59.33
C ALA A 498 -15.53 29.02 -58.68
N ALA A 499 -16.16 29.19 -57.50
CA ALA A 499 -16.52 30.58 -57.24
C ALA A 499 -16.82 31.09 -55.81
N ASN A 500 -17.14 30.34 -54.77
CA ASN A 500 -17.54 30.96 -53.54
C ASN A 500 -16.99 30.37 -52.26
N PRO A 501 -16.01 31.03 -51.58
CA PRO A 501 -15.40 30.53 -50.34
C PRO A 501 -16.38 30.32 -49.18
N ALA A 502 -17.53 31.00 -49.21
CA ALA A 502 -18.54 30.86 -48.16
C ALA A 502 -19.31 29.54 -48.32
N VAL A 503 -19.58 29.12 -49.57
CA VAL A 503 -20.28 27.88 -49.88
C VAL A 503 -19.41 26.65 -49.54
N ASP A 504 -18.12 26.71 -49.85
CA ASP A 504 -17.17 25.66 -49.47
C ASP A 504 -17.05 25.46 -47.96
N ARG A 505 -17.14 26.57 -47.23
CA ARG A 505 -17.13 26.53 -45.76
C ARG A 505 -18.40 25.86 -45.20
N TYR A 506 -19.58 26.15 -45.75
CA TYR A 506 -20.83 25.50 -45.34
C TYR A 506 -20.91 24.04 -45.75
N LEU A 507 -20.46 23.70 -46.93
CA LEU A 507 -20.38 22.30 -47.38
C LEU A 507 -19.38 21.50 -46.57
N GLY A 508 -18.23 22.10 -46.21
CA GLY A 508 -17.26 21.50 -45.30
C GLY A 508 -17.84 21.22 -43.91
N LEU A 509 -18.62 22.18 -43.40
CA LEU A 509 -19.31 22.03 -42.10
C LEU A 509 -20.38 20.95 -42.15
N ALA A 510 -21.18 20.87 -43.20
CA ALA A 510 -22.19 19.85 -43.41
C ALA A 510 -21.59 18.45 -43.50
N ARG A 511 -20.46 18.29 -44.21
CA ARG A 511 -19.70 17.04 -44.27
C ARG A 511 -19.17 16.59 -42.92
N GLN A 512 -18.71 17.54 -42.12
CA GLN A 512 -18.21 17.29 -40.79
C GLN A 512 -19.34 16.86 -39.84
N MET A 513 -20.51 17.52 -39.91
CA MET A 513 -21.69 17.15 -39.13
C MET A 513 -22.20 15.75 -39.50
N LEU A 514 -22.26 15.41 -40.79
CA LEU A 514 -22.64 14.08 -41.28
C LEU A 514 -21.68 13.00 -40.78
N SER A 515 -20.37 13.26 -40.81
CA SER A 515 -19.36 12.36 -40.29
C SER A 515 -19.51 12.12 -38.77
N SER A 516 -19.85 13.16 -38.02
CA SER A 516 -20.11 13.06 -36.57
C SER A 516 -21.40 12.28 -36.28
N CYS A 517 -22.49 12.55 -36.98
CA CYS A 517 -23.75 11.85 -36.84
C CYS A 517 -23.61 10.35 -37.16
N ARG A 518 -22.85 9.98 -38.22
CA ARG A 518 -22.53 8.60 -38.54
C ARG A 518 -21.75 7.89 -37.46
N LYS A 519 -20.79 8.58 -36.81
CA LYS A 519 -20.02 8.05 -35.66
C LYS A 519 -20.87 7.83 -34.44
N GLU A 520 -21.76 8.77 -34.09
CA GLU A 520 -22.69 8.63 -32.96
C GLU A 520 -23.64 7.48 -33.16
N LEU A 521 -24.18 7.31 -34.38
CA LEU A 521 -25.08 6.23 -34.71
C LEU A 521 -24.39 4.86 -34.63
N GLN A 522 -23.15 4.77 -35.10
CA GLN A 522 -22.33 3.57 -34.97
C GLN A 522 -22.01 3.27 -33.47
N GLY A 523 -21.85 4.29 -32.65
CA GLY A 523 -21.69 4.18 -31.20
C GLY A 523 -22.94 3.60 -30.51
N CYS A 524 -24.11 4.13 -30.82
CA CYS A 524 -25.38 3.66 -30.25
C CYS A 524 -25.72 2.22 -30.65
N LEU A 525 -25.37 1.81 -31.87
CA LEU A 525 -25.58 0.44 -32.32
C LEU A 525 -24.60 -0.57 -31.71
N TRP A 526 -23.42 -0.11 -31.32
CA TRP A 526 -22.46 -0.95 -30.61
C TRP A 526 -22.90 -1.23 -29.18
N ASP A 527 -23.51 -0.24 -28.52
CA ASP A 527 -24.09 -0.36 -27.18
C ASP A 527 -25.28 -1.36 -27.12
N LEU A 528 -25.96 -1.59 -28.25
CA LEU A 528 -27.05 -2.58 -28.36
C LEU A 528 -26.56 -4.02 -28.61
N ARG A 529 -25.28 -4.24 -28.94
CA ARG A 529 -24.71 -5.56 -29.27
C ARG A 529 -23.93 -6.27 -28.15
N GLY A 530 -24.13 -5.94 -26.94
CA GLY A 530 -23.78 -6.55 -25.64
C GLY A 530 -22.87 -7.78 -25.50
N ARG A 531 -21.92 -8.06 -26.41
CA ARG A 531 -21.09 -9.28 -26.37
C ARG A 531 -19.67 -9.11 -25.80
N THR A 532 -19.30 -7.93 -25.30
CA THR A 532 -17.92 -7.64 -24.84
C THR A 532 -17.70 -7.96 -23.35
N PHE A 533 -18.70 -8.45 -22.64
CA PHE A 533 -18.69 -8.54 -21.18
C PHE A 533 -18.40 -9.94 -20.61
N GLU A 534 -18.07 -10.92 -21.43
CA GLU A 534 -17.83 -12.31 -20.98
C GLU A 534 -16.38 -12.59 -20.54
N GLU A 535 -15.45 -11.65 -20.73
CA GLU A 535 -14.05 -11.83 -20.35
C GLU A 535 -13.82 -11.55 -18.86
N LYS A 536 -13.18 -12.50 -18.16
CA LYS A 536 -12.86 -12.40 -16.73
C LYS A 536 -11.64 -11.52 -16.45
N ASP A 537 -10.71 -11.39 -17.40
CA ASP A 537 -9.52 -10.54 -17.23
C ASP A 537 -9.77 -9.16 -17.86
N LEU A 538 -9.66 -8.13 -17.00
CA LEU A 538 -9.85 -6.73 -17.40
C LEU A 538 -8.83 -6.29 -18.46
N ASN A 539 -7.58 -6.74 -18.38
CA ASN A 539 -6.54 -6.38 -19.35
C ASN A 539 -6.84 -6.97 -20.74
N GLU A 540 -7.29 -8.20 -20.79
CA GLU A 540 -7.70 -8.85 -22.03
C GLU A 540 -8.96 -8.21 -22.61
N ALA A 541 -9.94 -7.87 -21.78
CA ALA A 541 -11.15 -7.17 -22.19
C ALA A 541 -10.82 -5.81 -22.82
N ILE A 542 -9.95 -5.02 -22.19
CA ILE A 542 -9.50 -3.72 -22.71
C ILE A 542 -8.69 -3.91 -24.00
N LEU A 543 -7.77 -4.88 -24.03
CA LEU A 543 -6.94 -5.13 -25.22
C LEU A 543 -7.78 -5.54 -26.43
N ARG A 544 -8.79 -6.39 -26.23
CA ARG A 544 -9.73 -6.82 -27.28
C ARG A 544 -10.62 -5.69 -27.77
N ALA A 545 -11.11 -4.85 -26.83
CA ALA A 545 -12.01 -3.75 -27.16
C ALA A 545 -11.30 -2.58 -27.87
N ILE A 546 -10.03 -2.31 -27.53
CA ILE A 546 -9.29 -1.13 -27.99
C ILE A 546 -8.18 -1.48 -28.99
N GLY A 547 -7.69 -2.72 -28.97
CA GLY A 547 -6.60 -3.16 -29.84
C GLY A 547 -6.80 -2.85 -31.34
N PRO A 548 -7.98 -3.08 -31.93
CA PRO A 548 -8.22 -2.75 -33.35
C PRO A 548 -8.01 -1.27 -33.69
N GLN A 549 -8.13 -0.35 -32.73
CA GLN A 549 -7.94 1.09 -32.93
C GLN A 549 -6.48 1.53 -32.86
N ALA A 550 -5.62 0.72 -32.25
CA ALA A 550 -4.19 0.99 -32.18
C ALA A 550 -3.48 0.83 -33.56
N GLY A 551 -4.12 0.16 -34.52
CA GLY A 551 -3.58 -0.03 -35.87
C GLY A 551 -2.21 -0.74 -35.82
N THR A 552 -1.17 -0.09 -36.34
CA THR A 552 0.21 -0.61 -36.32
C THR A 552 1.00 -0.26 -35.04
N ALA A 553 0.43 0.55 -34.15
CA ALA A 553 1.07 0.92 -32.90
C ALA A 553 1.02 -0.23 -31.89
N ARG A 554 2.11 -0.42 -31.14
CA ARG A 554 2.18 -1.43 -30.10
C ARG A 554 1.39 -0.96 -28.87
N LEU A 555 0.25 -1.62 -28.60
CA LEU A 555 -0.57 -1.35 -27.44
C LEU A 555 -0.18 -2.26 -26.27
N THR A 556 0.09 -1.69 -25.11
CA THR A 556 0.33 -2.41 -23.85
C THR A 556 -0.68 -1.97 -22.81
N VAL A 557 -1.37 -2.92 -22.20
CA VAL A 557 -2.38 -2.68 -21.16
C VAL A 557 -1.91 -3.30 -19.85
N ARG A 558 -2.03 -2.54 -18.76
CA ARG A 558 -1.63 -3.01 -17.42
C ARG A 558 -2.53 -2.40 -16.35
N PHE A 559 -3.57 -3.11 -15.96
CA PHE A 559 -4.43 -2.77 -14.82
C PHE A 559 -4.21 -3.78 -13.70
N ASN A 560 -4.05 -3.28 -12.49
CA ASN A 560 -4.03 -4.09 -11.27
C ASN A 560 -5.39 -3.99 -10.56
N VAL A 561 -6.46 -4.30 -11.29
CA VAL A 561 -7.86 -4.20 -10.86
C VAL A 561 -8.59 -5.44 -11.30
N GLN A 562 -9.31 -6.08 -10.38
CA GLN A 562 -10.18 -7.20 -10.72
C GLN A 562 -11.40 -6.69 -11.50
N ARG A 563 -11.85 -7.45 -12.50
CA ARG A 563 -12.97 -7.08 -13.36
C ARG A 563 -14.24 -6.79 -12.56
N GLU A 564 -14.47 -7.60 -11.53
CA GLU A 564 -15.64 -7.56 -10.64
C GLU A 564 -15.67 -6.31 -9.73
N ALA A 565 -14.54 -5.64 -9.57
CA ALA A 565 -14.45 -4.41 -8.79
C ALA A 565 -14.96 -3.16 -9.55
N LEU A 566 -15.31 -3.31 -10.82
CA LEU A 566 -15.83 -2.21 -11.65
C LEU A 566 -17.28 -2.50 -12.07
N SER A 567 -18.15 -1.51 -11.89
CA SER A 567 -19.51 -1.55 -12.42
C SER A 567 -19.49 -1.58 -13.96
N GLU A 568 -20.55 -2.07 -14.57
CA GLU A 568 -20.66 -2.06 -16.04
C GLU A 568 -20.60 -0.63 -16.61
N THR A 569 -21.21 0.33 -15.92
CA THR A 569 -21.20 1.75 -16.27
C THR A 569 -19.77 2.32 -16.24
N THR A 570 -19.03 2.03 -15.20
CA THR A 570 -17.62 2.46 -15.05
C THR A 570 -16.73 1.81 -16.10
N LEU A 571 -16.93 0.53 -16.40
CA LEU A 571 -16.19 -0.17 -17.46
C LEU A 571 -16.48 0.42 -18.82
N HIS A 572 -17.74 0.72 -19.12
CA HIS A 572 -18.13 1.38 -20.36
C HIS A 572 -17.45 2.76 -20.50
N ALA A 573 -17.45 3.55 -19.41
CA ALA A 573 -16.78 4.84 -19.41
C ALA A 573 -15.27 4.71 -19.65
N LEU A 574 -14.62 3.76 -18.97
CA LEU A 574 -13.20 3.44 -19.16
C LEU A 574 -12.88 3.08 -20.60
N LEU A 575 -13.62 2.10 -21.20
CA LEU A 575 -13.38 1.62 -22.56
C LEU A 575 -13.58 2.72 -23.59
N ARG A 576 -14.61 3.55 -23.44
CA ARG A 576 -14.94 4.64 -24.33
C ARG A 576 -13.90 5.75 -24.29
N ILE A 577 -13.47 6.17 -23.10
CA ILE A 577 -12.45 7.21 -22.92
C ILE A 577 -11.09 6.70 -23.42
N ALA A 578 -10.68 5.50 -23.01
CA ALA A 578 -9.40 4.93 -23.42
C ALA A 578 -9.32 4.73 -24.95
N ARG A 579 -10.42 4.29 -25.57
CA ARG A 579 -10.53 4.17 -27.03
C ARG A 579 -10.29 5.51 -27.73
N GLU A 580 -10.97 6.57 -27.28
CA GLU A 580 -10.82 7.90 -27.85
C GLU A 580 -9.38 8.41 -27.74
N LEU A 581 -8.73 8.19 -26.58
CA LEU A 581 -7.34 8.59 -26.37
C LEU A 581 -6.37 7.79 -27.25
N VAL A 582 -6.61 6.49 -27.45
CA VAL A 582 -5.80 5.64 -28.35
C VAL A 582 -5.96 6.09 -29.81
N VAL A 583 -7.19 6.37 -30.25
CA VAL A 583 -7.45 6.91 -31.60
C VAL A 583 -6.72 8.23 -31.79
N ASN A 584 -6.73 9.11 -30.80
CA ASN A 584 -6.04 10.39 -30.84
C ASN A 584 -4.52 10.21 -30.91
N ALA A 585 -3.95 9.27 -30.14
CA ALA A 585 -2.52 8.94 -30.17
C ALA A 585 -2.08 8.43 -31.55
N VAL A 586 -2.86 7.57 -32.18
CA VAL A 586 -2.55 7.05 -33.51
C VAL A 586 -2.75 8.12 -34.59
N ARG A 587 -3.90 8.78 -34.59
CA ARG A 587 -4.33 9.68 -35.68
C ARG A 587 -3.61 11.02 -35.65
N HIS A 588 -3.45 11.59 -34.48
CA HIS A 588 -2.87 12.91 -34.28
C HIS A 588 -1.43 12.86 -33.80
N GLY A 589 -1.12 11.92 -32.88
CA GLY A 589 0.20 11.73 -32.33
C GLY A 589 1.14 10.94 -33.24
N LYS A 590 0.61 10.14 -34.20
CA LYS A 590 1.39 9.18 -35.00
C LYS A 590 2.27 8.26 -34.15
N ALA A 591 1.73 7.87 -33.01
CA ALA A 591 2.42 7.07 -32.03
C ALA A 591 2.70 5.66 -32.56
N SER A 592 3.89 5.14 -32.26
CA SER A 592 4.28 3.74 -32.52
C SER A 592 4.15 2.85 -31.29
N GLU A 593 4.05 3.44 -30.11
CA GLU A 593 3.83 2.73 -28.84
C GLU A 593 2.82 3.49 -27.97
N ILE A 594 1.86 2.73 -27.44
CA ILE A 594 0.82 3.27 -26.55
C ILE A 594 0.74 2.36 -25.34
N ARG A 595 0.74 2.96 -24.15
CA ARG A 595 0.63 2.24 -22.87
C ARG A 595 -0.59 2.74 -22.12
N ILE A 596 -1.44 1.80 -21.72
CA ILE A 596 -2.59 2.07 -20.83
C ILE A 596 -2.31 1.39 -19.50
N ALA A 597 -2.37 2.13 -18.42
CA ALA A 597 -2.18 1.58 -17.09
C ALA A 597 -3.15 2.23 -16.10
N GLY A 598 -3.64 1.44 -15.14
CA GLY A 598 -4.58 1.96 -14.15
C GLY A 598 -4.63 1.14 -12.86
N GLU A 599 -5.12 1.79 -11.83
CA GLU A 599 -5.32 1.24 -10.50
C GLU A 599 -6.64 1.73 -9.92
N LEU A 600 -7.22 0.93 -9.04
CA LEU A 600 -8.40 1.29 -8.24
C LEU A 600 -7.96 1.45 -6.79
N LYS A 601 -8.20 2.63 -6.19
CA LYS A 601 -7.95 2.92 -4.78
C LYS A 601 -9.14 3.69 -4.20
N GLU A 602 -9.69 3.23 -3.10
CA GLU A 602 -10.76 3.91 -2.36
C GLU A 602 -11.93 4.36 -3.26
N GLU A 603 -12.42 3.45 -4.12
CA GLU A 603 -13.51 3.71 -5.08
C GLU A 603 -13.19 4.75 -6.17
N ILE A 604 -11.92 5.09 -6.33
CA ILE A 604 -11.44 5.96 -7.40
C ILE A 604 -10.62 5.13 -8.38
N LEU A 605 -11.15 4.98 -9.58
CA LEU A 605 -10.41 4.40 -10.70
C LEU A 605 -9.53 5.50 -11.32
N ARG A 606 -8.23 5.31 -11.21
CA ARG A 606 -7.24 6.17 -11.87
C ARG A 606 -6.54 5.39 -12.97
N PHE A 607 -6.60 5.88 -14.19
CA PHE A 607 -5.86 5.27 -15.29
C PHE A 607 -5.17 6.31 -16.16
N SER A 608 -4.13 5.90 -16.85
CA SER A 608 -3.39 6.76 -17.76
C SER A 608 -3.19 6.12 -19.12
N VAL A 609 -3.28 6.91 -20.17
CA VAL A 609 -2.91 6.56 -21.53
C VAL A 609 -1.70 7.39 -21.91
N ARG A 610 -0.60 6.73 -22.22
CA ARG A 610 0.66 7.37 -22.62
C ARG A 610 1.07 6.89 -24.01
N ASP A 611 1.42 7.82 -24.86
CA ASP A 611 1.96 7.55 -26.18
C ASP A 611 3.35 8.17 -26.37
N ASN A 612 4.07 7.68 -27.37
CA ASN A 612 5.36 8.18 -27.80
C ASN A 612 5.29 9.01 -29.11
N GLY A 613 4.13 9.60 -29.37
CA GLY A 613 3.89 10.36 -30.61
C GLY A 613 4.56 11.74 -30.64
N CYS A 614 4.11 12.57 -31.57
CA CYS A 614 4.67 13.92 -31.76
C CYS A 614 4.39 14.88 -30.61
N GLY A 615 3.48 14.55 -29.70
CA GLY A 615 3.05 15.44 -28.60
C GLY A 615 2.43 16.74 -29.10
N PHE A 616 2.01 17.57 -28.15
CA PHE A 616 1.43 18.89 -28.43
C PHE A 616 1.58 19.81 -27.20
N VAL A 617 1.39 21.07 -27.42
CA VAL A 617 1.32 22.06 -26.32
C VAL A 617 -0.13 22.16 -25.85
N PRO A 618 -0.47 21.74 -24.62
CA PRO A 618 -1.86 21.67 -24.17
C PRO A 618 -2.58 23.04 -24.17
N ALA A 619 -1.87 24.13 -23.92
CA ALA A 619 -2.42 25.49 -23.95
C ALA A 619 -2.67 26.02 -25.36
N ALA A 620 -2.02 25.45 -26.38
CA ALA A 620 -2.16 25.84 -27.77
C ALA A 620 -3.00 24.83 -28.60
N ALA A 621 -3.61 23.84 -27.94
CA ALA A 621 -4.45 22.85 -28.62
C ALA A 621 -5.65 23.54 -29.29
N PRO A 622 -5.91 23.31 -30.58
CA PRO A 622 -6.98 23.97 -31.29
C PRO A 622 -8.34 23.60 -30.65
N GLY A 623 -9.11 24.67 -30.35
CA GLY A 623 -10.43 24.54 -29.75
C GLY A 623 -11.52 24.09 -30.72
N PRO A 624 -12.78 24.05 -30.27
CA PRO A 624 -13.94 23.60 -31.06
C PRO A 624 -14.17 24.36 -32.38
N ALA A 625 -13.71 25.58 -32.46
CA ALA A 625 -13.84 26.43 -33.66
C ALA A 625 -13.07 25.89 -34.89
N LEU A 626 -12.12 24.95 -34.66
CA LEU A 626 -11.32 24.29 -35.70
C LEU A 626 -11.63 22.80 -35.86
N GLY A 627 -12.77 22.32 -35.32
CA GLY A 627 -13.25 20.97 -35.54
C GLY A 627 -12.68 19.88 -34.65
N HIS A 628 -12.00 20.23 -33.56
CA HIS A 628 -11.42 19.26 -32.62
C HIS A 628 -12.30 19.09 -31.36
N PHE A 629 -13.20 18.10 -31.39
CA PHE A 629 -14.19 17.84 -30.33
C PHE A 629 -13.77 16.74 -29.33
N GLY A 630 -12.74 15.95 -29.60
CA GLY A 630 -12.41 14.73 -28.85
C GLY A 630 -12.11 14.99 -27.37
N LEU A 631 -11.22 15.90 -27.03
CA LEU A 631 -10.84 16.18 -25.63
C LEU A 631 -11.97 16.87 -24.83
N ARG A 632 -12.80 17.66 -25.51
CA ARG A 632 -13.99 18.28 -24.90
C ARG A 632 -15.02 17.21 -24.54
N GLY A 633 -15.33 16.30 -25.49
CA GLY A 633 -16.25 15.20 -25.25
C GLY A 633 -15.80 14.25 -24.14
N ILE A 634 -14.48 14.10 -23.93
CA ILE A 634 -13.95 13.36 -22.78
C ILE A 634 -14.23 14.10 -21.49
N ARG A 635 -14.00 15.41 -21.41
CA ARG A 635 -14.25 16.21 -20.20
C ARG A 635 -15.74 16.28 -19.85
N GLU A 636 -16.62 16.43 -20.85
CA GLU A 636 -18.06 16.46 -20.64
C GLU A 636 -18.56 15.12 -20.06
N ARG A 637 -18.05 13.98 -20.53
CA ARG A 637 -18.37 12.66 -19.96
C ARG A 637 -17.79 12.43 -18.58
N LEU A 638 -16.57 12.93 -18.33
CA LEU A 638 -15.95 12.81 -17.01
C LEU A 638 -16.74 13.57 -15.95
N ALA A 639 -17.38 14.66 -16.31
CA ALA A 639 -18.26 15.42 -15.41
C ALA A 639 -19.47 14.59 -14.93
N GLU A 640 -19.94 13.61 -15.69
CA GLU A 640 -21.01 12.67 -15.28
C GLU A 640 -20.58 11.73 -14.16
N TYR A 641 -19.26 11.51 -14.01
CA TYR A 641 -18.65 10.59 -13.02
C TYR A 641 -17.80 11.33 -11.97
N ASP A 642 -17.99 12.63 -11.77
CA ASP A 642 -17.13 13.50 -10.93
C ASP A 642 -15.64 13.29 -11.23
N GLY A 643 -15.31 12.98 -12.50
CA GLY A 643 -13.98 12.60 -12.93
C GLY A 643 -13.14 13.78 -13.41
N THR A 644 -11.83 13.57 -13.46
CA THR A 644 -10.87 14.59 -13.90
C THR A 644 -9.97 14.06 -15.01
N LEU A 645 -9.49 14.96 -15.87
CA LEU A 645 -8.52 14.70 -16.93
C LEU A 645 -7.31 15.63 -16.80
N GLU A 646 -6.16 15.05 -16.53
CA GLU A 646 -4.86 15.72 -16.55
C GLU A 646 -4.11 15.39 -17.83
N ILE A 647 -3.47 16.38 -18.43
CA ILE A 647 -2.77 16.24 -19.71
C ILE A 647 -1.34 16.74 -19.54
N ALA A 648 -0.37 15.85 -19.74
CA ALA A 648 1.04 16.16 -19.81
C ALA A 648 1.56 15.83 -21.21
N SER A 649 1.92 16.85 -22.01
CA SER A 649 2.42 16.67 -23.37
C SER A 649 3.43 17.76 -23.74
N GLN A 650 4.45 17.36 -24.48
CA GLN A 650 5.45 18.26 -25.07
C GLN A 650 5.72 17.83 -26.51
N LEU A 651 5.99 18.81 -27.36
CA LEU A 651 6.35 18.54 -28.76
C LEU A 651 7.57 17.61 -28.86
N GLY A 652 7.44 16.54 -29.61
CA GLY A 652 8.48 15.53 -29.81
C GLY A 652 8.63 14.49 -28.70
N GLN A 653 7.85 14.58 -27.60
CA GLN A 653 7.98 13.68 -26.43
C GLN A 653 6.73 12.84 -26.14
N GLY A 654 5.75 12.87 -27.03
CA GLY A 654 4.47 12.18 -26.86
C GLY A 654 3.52 12.90 -25.90
N ALA A 655 2.48 12.19 -25.48
CA ALA A 655 1.51 12.68 -24.52
C ALA A 655 1.18 11.63 -23.48
N LYS A 656 0.82 12.09 -22.28
CA LYS A 656 0.25 11.30 -21.19
C LYS A 656 -1.03 11.96 -20.72
N PHE A 657 -2.11 11.20 -20.79
CA PHE A 657 -3.42 11.56 -20.27
C PHE A 657 -3.67 10.76 -19.01
N THR A 658 -3.99 11.41 -17.91
CA THR A 658 -4.37 10.75 -16.67
C THR A 658 -5.83 11.05 -16.38
N VAL A 659 -6.62 10.03 -16.23
CA VAL A 659 -8.07 10.07 -15.98
C VAL A 659 -8.36 9.51 -14.61
N THR A 660 -9.24 10.19 -13.90
CA THR A 660 -9.73 9.74 -12.59
C THR A 660 -11.25 9.67 -12.65
N LEU A 661 -11.83 8.57 -12.20
CA LEU A 661 -13.28 8.32 -12.18
C LEU A 661 -13.69 7.79 -10.80
N ARG A 662 -14.85 8.22 -10.29
CA ARG A 662 -15.48 7.58 -9.14
C ARG A 662 -16.28 6.36 -9.59
N THR A 663 -16.17 5.24 -8.84
CA THR A 663 -16.81 3.97 -9.19
C THR A 663 -18.17 3.76 -8.50
N ASN A 664 -18.58 4.65 -7.59
CA ASN A 664 -19.85 4.55 -6.88
C ASN A 664 -21.01 5.09 -7.72
N ASP A 665 -21.90 4.19 -8.10
CA ASP A 665 -23.23 4.47 -8.68
C ASP A 665 -24.29 4.60 -7.55
N GLU A 666 -24.28 5.71 -6.82
CA GLU A 666 -25.40 6.05 -5.89
C GLU A 666 -26.57 6.72 -6.61
N ARG A 667 -26.92 6.31 -7.82
CA ARG A 667 -28.09 6.84 -8.56
C ARG A 667 -29.12 5.80 -8.94
N GLU A 668 -29.14 4.65 -8.25
CA GLU A 668 -30.28 3.71 -8.27
C GLU A 668 -30.76 3.41 -6.85
N SER A 669 -31.56 4.32 -6.30
CA SER A 669 -32.54 4.03 -5.24
C SER A 669 -33.79 4.87 -5.48
#